data_40100ff555aedf3ffc85240575c3d3ba
#
_entry.id   40100ff555aedf3ffc85240575c3d3ba
#
_cell.length_a   1.000
_cell.length_b   1.000
_cell.length_c   1.000
_cell.angle_alpha   90.00
_cell.angle_beta   90.00
_cell.angle_gamma   90.00
#
_symmetry.space_group_name_H-M   'P 1'
#
loop_
_entity.id
_entity.type
_entity.pdbx_description
1 polymer ?
#
loop_
_entity_poly.entity_id
_entity_poly.type
_entity_poly.pdbx_seq_one_letter_code
_entity_poly.pdbx_strand_id
1 'polypeptide(L)'
;MKKRNYFSDIEDRNENGFSVIADFEGNEEQLMDIEVDEILPVLPLRNMVLFPGVFMPVSVGRKSSLKLVREAEKKGAYIAVVCQKVADTETPLFEDLHTIGTVAKIVRVLEMPDQTTTVILQGSKRIELKEITETSPYLKGRVSTLNEEIPAKDDKEFQALVEACKDLTVRYIKSSEMFPQDSAFAIKNISNPMFLVDFICTNLPLKKDEKIELLRIDALRARTYRLLEILNREVQLAEIKESIQMRAREDIDQQQREYFLQQQIKTIQDELGGGNQEQELEEMRKKAETIKWNGEVKNTFLKEVDKLERMHPQSPDYSVQLNYLQTMMSLPWGIYTTDNLNLTNAEKTLNKDHYGLEKVKERILEHLAVLKLKGDMKSPIICLYGPPGVGKTSLGRSIAAALKRKYIRMSLGGVHDEAEIRGHRKTYIGAMPGRIIKSLIKAGSSNPVFILDEIDKVSADRQGDPSSALLEVLDPEQNTTFHDNFLDVDYDLSKVMFIATANNLNTIPGPLLDRMELIEVSGYITEEKIEIARRHLVPKELEANGMKKSDIKIPKNTLEAIIESYTRESGVRELEKKIGKILRKSARQYATDGYFAKTEIKPGDLYDFLGAPEYTRDKYQGNEYAGVVTGLAWTAVGGEILFVETSLSRGKGGRLTLTGNLGDVMKESAMLALEYIKAHASLLNLDEEIFDNWNIHIHVPEGAIPKDGPSAGITMATALASALTQRKVKANLAMTGEITLRGKVLPVGGIKEKILAAKRAGIKEIILSDENRKNIEEIQELYLKGLTFHYVKDVKEVFAIALTDEKVADAIDLSVKKEKIEK
;
A
#
# COMPACT_ATOMS: atom_id res chain seq x y z
N MET A 1 -52.79 9.49 -22.19
CA MET A 1 -51.44 9.08 -21.82
C MET A 1 -51.33 9.09 -20.31
N LYS A 2 -51.19 7.91 -19.66
CA LYS A 2 -51.14 7.77 -18.22
C LYS A 2 -49.72 8.15 -17.75
N LYS A 3 -49.61 9.16 -16.84
CA LYS A 3 -48.39 9.48 -16.16
C LYS A 3 -47.94 8.26 -15.34
N ARG A 4 -46.82 7.64 -15.72
CA ARG A 4 -46.15 6.63 -14.91
C ARG A 4 -45.54 7.32 -13.71
N ASN A 5 -45.95 6.94 -12.51
CA ASN A 5 -45.35 7.38 -11.25
C ASN A 5 -43.97 6.71 -11.11
N TYR A 6 -42.89 7.42 -11.40
CA TYR A 6 -41.51 6.95 -11.26
C TYR A 6 -41.04 6.88 -9.81
N PHE A 7 -41.87 7.21 -8.83
CA PHE A 7 -41.50 7.27 -7.42
C PHE A 7 -41.74 5.97 -6.63
N SER A 8 -42.35 4.95 -7.24
CA SER A 8 -42.61 3.66 -6.57
C SER A 8 -41.41 2.71 -6.53
N ASP A 9 -40.34 3.01 -7.30
CA ASP A 9 -39.16 2.13 -7.38
C ASP A 9 -38.05 2.52 -6.43
N ILE A 10 -38.25 3.53 -5.57
CA ILE A 10 -37.27 3.99 -4.56
C ILE A 10 -37.36 3.16 -3.26
N GLU A 11 -38.43 2.43 -3.04
CA GLU A 11 -38.66 1.68 -1.78
C GLU A 11 -37.83 0.40 -1.64
N ASP A 12 -37.17 -0.08 -2.72
CA ASP A 12 -36.51 -1.40 -2.72
C ASP A 12 -34.99 -1.39 -2.93
N ARG A 13 -34.27 -0.25 -2.79
CA ARG A 13 -32.81 -0.24 -3.05
C ARG A 13 -31.98 0.39 -1.93
N ASN A 14 -31.10 -0.44 -1.43
CA ASN A 14 -30.03 -0.25 -0.46
C ASN A 14 -29.21 1.05 -0.61
N GLU A 15 -28.57 1.45 0.49
CA GLU A 15 -27.84 2.69 0.84
C GLU A 15 -26.73 3.19 -0.14
N ASN A 16 -26.51 2.56 -1.30
CA ASN A 16 -25.50 2.94 -2.32
C ASN A 16 -26.08 3.13 -3.75
N GLY A 17 -27.34 3.47 -3.88
CA GLY A 17 -27.97 3.65 -5.18
C GLY A 17 -27.68 5.00 -5.82
N PHE A 18 -27.18 4.99 -7.06
CA PHE A 18 -27.18 6.12 -7.98
C PHE A 18 -28.60 6.68 -8.08
N SER A 19 -28.81 7.90 -7.63
CA SER A 19 -30.11 8.55 -7.76
C SER A 19 -30.28 8.99 -9.22
N VAL A 20 -30.77 8.07 -10.07
CA VAL A 20 -31.07 8.36 -11.47
C VAL A 20 -32.39 9.13 -11.54
N ILE A 21 -32.35 10.43 -11.29
CA ILE A 21 -33.36 11.37 -11.75
C ILE A 21 -32.70 12.20 -12.85
N ALA A 22 -32.57 11.61 -14.04
CA ALA A 22 -31.92 12.23 -15.20
C ALA A 22 -32.89 12.96 -16.14
N ASP A 23 -34.18 12.98 -15.85
CA ASP A 23 -35.17 13.68 -16.64
C ASP A 23 -35.63 14.99 -15.97
N PHE A 24 -34.77 16.01 -16.07
CA PHE A 24 -35.18 17.37 -15.78
C PHE A 24 -35.61 18.10 -17.06
N GLU A 25 -36.92 18.09 -17.36
CA GLU A 25 -37.58 18.98 -18.35
C GLU A 25 -37.86 20.38 -17.78
N GLY A 26 -37.06 20.90 -16.90
CA GLY A 26 -37.21 22.24 -16.33
C GLY A 26 -36.27 23.25 -17.00
N ASN A 27 -36.74 24.46 -17.22
CA ASN A 27 -35.98 25.58 -17.78
C ASN A 27 -34.85 25.95 -16.84
N GLU A 28 -33.63 25.58 -17.17
CA GLU A 28 -32.39 25.75 -16.34
C GLU A 28 -32.13 27.21 -16.02
N GLU A 29 -32.48 28.15 -16.91
CA GLU A 29 -32.39 29.59 -16.67
C GLU A 29 -33.20 30.02 -15.43
N GLN A 30 -34.31 29.35 -15.11
CA GLN A 30 -35.15 29.66 -13.93
C GLN A 30 -34.50 29.20 -12.60
N LEU A 31 -33.60 28.24 -12.59
CA LEU A 31 -32.90 27.78 -11.39
C LEU A 31 -31.70 28.71 -11.01
N MET A 32 -31.18 29.42 -11.99
CA MET A 32 -30.07 30.33 -11.81
C MET A 32 -30.47 31.75 -11.45
N ASP A 33 -31.72 32.15 -11.72
CA ASP A 33 -32.23 33.51 -11.53
C ASP A 33 -33.00 33.68 -10.20
N ILE A 34 -32.54 32.97 -9.16
CA ILE A 34 -33.17 33.02 -7.84
C ILE A 34 -32.54 34.17 -7.04
N GLU A 35 -33.39 35.04 -6.49
CA GLU A 35 -32.98 35.97 -5.42
C GLU A 35 -32.77 35.18 -4.14
N VAL A 36 -31.58 35.28 -3.58
CA VAL A 36 -31.18 34.59 -2.35
C VAL A 36 -31.16 35.58 -1.21
N ASP A 37 -31.91 35.31 -0.14
CA ASP A 37 -31.88 36.10 1.07
C ASP A 37 -30.47 36.10 1.69
N GLU A 38 -30.03 37.22 2.25
CA GLU A 38 -28.73 37.33 2.93
C GLU A 38 -28.57 36.37 4.12
N ILE A 39 -29.69 36.04 4.78
CA ILE A 39 -29.69 35.12 5.94
C ILE A 39 -30.57 33.91 5.62
N LEU A 40 -29.94 32.73 5.56
CA LEU A 40 -30.63 31.48 5.31
C LEU A 40 -30.52 30.51 6.49
N PRO A 41 -31.55 29.63 6.66
CA PRO A 41 -31.38 28.41 7.48
C PRO A 41 -30.27 27.55 6.97
N VAL A 42 -29.36 27.09 7.84
CA VAL A 42 -28.18 26.31 7.47
C VAL A 42 -28.35 24.85 7.86
N LEU A 43 -28.31 23.95 6.87
CA LEU A 43 -28.37 22.50 7.07
C LEU A 43 -26.95 21.89 6.94
N PRO A 44 -26.33 21.46 8.05
CA PRO A 44 -25.02 20.80 8.00
C PRO A 44 -25.12 19.34 7.54
N LEU A 45 -24.40 18.96 6.48
CA LEU A 45 -24.30 17.61 5.97
C LEU A 45 -23.07 16.88 6.53
N ARG A 46 -23.21 15.56 6.73
CA ARG A 46 -22.12 14.66 7.10
C ARG A 46 -21.57 13.96 5.86
N ASN A 47 -20.31 14.19 5.51
CA ASN A 47 -19.62 13.55 4.38
C ASN A 47 -20.28 13.67 3.00
N MET A 48 -21.24 14.57 2.83
CA MET A 48 -21.96 14.76 1.57
C MET A 48 -21.83 16.22 1.12
N VAL A 49 -21.70 16.45 -0.17
CA VAL A 49 -21.57 17.77 -0.79
C VAL A 49 -22.60 17.86 -1.92
N LEU A 50 -23.50 18.82 -1.84
CA LEU A 50 -24.53 19.09 -2.84
C LEU A 50 -23.99 20.09 -3.86
N PHE A 51 -24.12 19.77 -5.14
CA PHE A 51 -23.82 20.67 -6.25
C PHE A 51 -25.09 21.30 -6.85
N PRO A 52 -24.98 22.45 -7.55
CA PRO A 52 -26.09 23.09 -8.21
C PRO A 52 -26.79 22.18 -9.24
N GLY A 53 -28.11 22.37 -9.42
CA GLY A 53 -28.93 21.62 -10.38
C GLY A 53 -29.22 20.17 -10.00
N VAL A 54 -28.51 19.56 -9.05
CA VAL A 54 -28.58 18.14 -8.74
C VAL A 54 -29.56 17.85 -7.60
N PHE A 55 -30.25 16.71 -7.70
CA PHE A 55 -31.09 16.18 -6.63
C PHE A 55 -30.28 15.22 -5.75
N MET A 56 -30.41 15.37 -4.44
CA MET A 56 -29.69 14.53 -3.50
C MET A 56 -30.57 14.11 -2.33
N PRO A 57 -30.77 12.80 -2.08
CA PRO A 57 -31.40 12.33 -0.86
C PRO A 57 -30.45 12.45 0.32
N VAL A 58 -30.94 13.02 1.42
CA VAL A 58 -30.14 13.25 2.65
C VAL A 58 -30.91 12.74 3.85
N SER A 59 -30.32 11.83 4.62
CA SER A 59 -30.88 11.35 5.88
C SER A 59 -30.65 12.38 7.00
N VAL A 60 -31.73 12.83 7.64
CA VAL A 60 -31.72 13.85 8.68
C VAL A 60 -32.15 13.24 10.01
N GLY A 61 -31.24 13.22 11.00
CA GLY A 61 -31.53 12.63 12.32
C GLY A 61 -31.52 13.62 13.49
N ARG A 62 -30.88 14.82 13.33
CA ARG A 62 -30.77 15.81 14.41
C ARG A 62 -32.08 16.55 14.63
N LYS A 63 -32.47 16.76 15.88
CA LYS A 63 -33.71 17.47 16.24
C LYS A 63 -33.76 18.90 15.66
N SER A 64 -32.65 19.65 15.65
CA SER A 64 -32.53 20.98 15.06
C SER A 64 -32.69 20.92 13.53
N SER A 65 -32.04 20.00 12.86
CA SER A 65 -32.14 19.80 11.39
C SER A 65 -33.53 19.35 10.96
N LEU A 66 -34.20 18.49 11.72
CA LEU A 66 -35.59 18.08 11.46
C LEU A 66 -36.58 19.26 11.61
N LYS A 67 -36.39 20.15 12.62
CA LYS A 67 -37.17 21.36 12.73
C LYS A 67 -36.97 22.29 11.53
N LEU A 68 -35.71 22.52 11.14
CA LEU A 68 -35.37 23.33 9.96
C LEU A 68 -36.06 22.81 8.72
N VAL A 69 -35.95 21.50 8.44
CA VAL A 69 -36.52 20.87 7.26
C VAL A 69 -38.04 21.04 7.23
N ARG A 70 -38.74 20.72 8.31
CA ARG A 70 -40.20 20.84 8.39
C ARG A 70 -40.72 22.29 8.26
N GLU A 71 -39.97 23.25 8.77
CA GLU A 71 -40.35 24.68 8.63
C GLU A 71 -40.08 25.20 7.21
N ALA A 72 -38.92 24.84 6.62
CA ALA A 72 -38.56 25.22 5.27
C ALA A 72 -39.47 24.59 4.21
N GLU A 73 -39.83 23.31 4.40
CA GLU A 73 -40.81 22.62 3.52
C GLU A 73 -42.18 23.33 3.52
N LYS A 74 -42.73 23.64 4.72
CA LYS A 74 -44.01 24.31 4.85
C LYS A 74 -44.03 25.70 4.22
N LYS A 75 -42.94 26.45 4.28
CA LYS A 75 -42.80 27.80 3.74
C LYS A 75 -42.36 27.83 2.28
N GLY A 76 -41.91 26.67 1.72
CA GLY A 76 -41.26 26.63 0.41
C GLY A 76 -39.99 27.43 0.33
N ALA A 77 -39.32 27.64 1.49
CA ALA A 77 -38.13 28.47 1.63
C ALA A 77 -36.85 27.76 1.21
N TYR A 78 -35.89 28.54 0.71
CA TYR A 78 -34.55 28.06 0.40
C TYR A 78 -33.75 27.90 1.70
N ILE A 79 -32.84 26.93 1.66
CA ILE A 79 -31.91 26.64 2.76
C ILE A 79 -30.48 26.66 2.26
N ALA A 80 -29.53 27.00 3.09
CA ALA A 80 -28.11 26.86 2.82
C ALA A 80 -27.64 25.47 3.26
N VAL A 81 -27.02 24.72 2.38
CA VAL A 81 -26.51 23.35 2.63
C VAL A 81 -25.00 23.39 2.60
N VAL A 82 -24.36 23.04 3.72
CA VAL A 82 -22.90 23.06 3.89
C VAL A 82 -22.40 21.78 4.48
N CYS A 83 -21.20 21.34 4.09
CA CYS A 83 -20.60 20.12 4.62
C CYS A 83 -19.84 20.40 5.92
N GLN A 84 -19.88 19.45 6.86
CA GLN A 84 -19.08 19.49 8.09
C GLN A 84 -17.63 19.08 7.81
N LYS A 85 -16.67 19.71 8.49
CA LYS A 85 -15.26 19.32 8.45
C LYS A 85 -15.05 17.95 9.09
N VAL A 86 -15.68 17.71 10.25
CA VAL A 86 -15.65 16.44 10.96
C VAL A 86 -17.07 15.88 11.05
N ALA A 87 -17.28 14.66 10.59
CA ALA A 87 -18.62 14.05 10.49
C ALA A 87 -19.28 13.78 11.85
N ASP A 88 -18.49 13.49 12.87
CA ASP A 88 -18.98 13.06 14.20
C ASP A 88 -19.40 14.23 15.12
N THR A 89 -19.19 15.47 14.71
CA THR A 89 -19.62 16.64 15.49
C THR A 89 -21.15 16.72 15.54
N GLU A 90 -21.74 16.53 16.72
CA GLU A 90 -23.21 16.55 16.88
C GLU A 90 -23.80 17.94 16.78
N THR A 91 -23.16 18.94 17.37
CA THR A 91 -23.57 20.34 17.34
C THR A 91 -22.49 21.20 16.68
N PRO A 92 -22.45 21.26 15.34
CA PRO A 92 -21.42 21.98 14.63
C PRO A 92 -21.58 23.51 14.83
N LEU A 93 -20.46 24.16 15.11
CA LEU A 93 -20.32 25.63 15.11
C LEU A 93 -19.78 26.10 13.74
N PHE A 94 -19.61 27.40 13.56
CA PHE A 94 -19.08 27.93 12.28
C PHE A 94 -17.73 27.35 11.90
N GLU A 95 -16.84 27.15 12.87
CA GLU A 95 -15.50 26.59 12.67
C GLU A 95 -15.51 25.12 12.19
N ASP A 96 -16.57 24.40 12.53
CA ASP A 96 -16.74 22.98 12.15
C ASP A 96 -17.34 22.80 10.74
N LEU A 97 -17.72 23.90 10.07
CA LEU A 97 -18.35 23.90 8.77
C LEU A 97 -17.36 24.35 7.70
N HIS A 98 -17.52 23.80 6.50
CA HIS A 98 -16.89 24.39 5.32
C HIS A 98 -17.62 25.68 4.97
N THR A 99 -16.89 26.70 4.54
CA THR A 99 -17.46 28.00 4.17
C THR A 99 -18.18 27.96 2.83
N ILE A 100 -17.87 27.01 1.96
CA ILE A 100 -18.50 26.84 0.65
C ILE A 100 -19.64 25.83 0.76
N GLY A 101 -20.78 26.18 0.16
CA GLY A 101 -21.97 25.34 0.13
C GLY A 101 -22.88 25.67 -1.05
N THR A 102 -24.10 25.17 -1.00
CA THR A 102 -25.09 25.33 -2.06
C THR A 102 -26.45 25.72 -1.46
N VAL A 103 -27.12 26.68 -2.06
CA VAL A 103 -28.54 26.96 -1.76
C VAL A 103 -29.37 25.82 -2.31
N ALA A 104 -30.26 25.28 -1.52
CA ALA A 104 -31.12 24.19 -1.92
C ALA A 104 -32.58 24.46 -1.58
N LYS A 105 -33.46 23.85 -2.38
CA LYS A 105 -34.89 23.74 -2.13
C LYS A 105 -35.22 22.34 -1.66
N ILE A 106 -36.11 22.24 -0.68
CA ILE A 106 -36.65 20.93 -0.26
C ILE A 106 -37.72 20.54 -1.23
N VAL A 107 -37.53 19.42 -1.92
CA VAL A 107 -38.48 18.89 -2.92
C VAL A 107 -39.48 17.97 -2.24
N ARG A 108 -39.01 17.12 -1.34
CA ARG A 108 -39.84 16.14 -0.63
C ARG A 108 -39.19 15.67 0.66
N VAL A 109 -40.02 15.42 1.66
CA VAL A 109 -39.63 14.78 2.91
C VAL A 109 -40.27 13.39 2.98
N LEU A 110 -39.47 12.35 3.20
CA LEU A 110 -39.90 10.97 3.28
C LEU A 110 -39.60 10.43 4.71
N GLU A 111 -40.62 9.93 5.36
CA GLU A 111 -40.45 9.23 6.63
C GLU A 111 -40.33 7.72 6.33
N MET A 112 -39.18 7.14 6.63
CA MET A 112 -38.88 5.74 6.34
C MET A 112 -39.44 4.83 7.46
N PRO A 113 -39.69 3.52 7.15
CA PRO A 113 -40.25 2.58 8.14
C PRO A 113 -39.38 2.40 9.41
N ASP A 114 -38.09 2.67 9.32
CA ASP A 114 -37.11 2.63 10.40
C ASP A 114 -37.07 3.91 11.27
N GLN A 115 -38.03 4.81 11.12
CA GLN A 115 -38.17 6.13 11.77
C GLN A 115 -37.05 7.14 11.36
N THR A 116 -36.27 6.86 10.31
CA THR A 116 -35.36 7.84 9.73
C THR A 116 -36.11 8.78 8.80
N THR A 117 -35.73 10.06 8.77
CA THR A 117 -36.31 11.05 7.86
C THR A 117 -35.34 11.32 6.74
N THR A 118 -35.71 10.98 5.49
CA THR A 118 -34.93 11.29 4.31
C THR A 118 -35.53 12.49 3.58
N VAL A 119 -34.70 13.45 3.24
CA VAL A 119 -35.09 14.70 2.57
C VAL A 119 -34.46 14.73 1.19
N ILE A 120 -35.25 14.94 0.15
CA ILE A 120 -34.76 15.16 -1.19
C ILE A 120 -34.51 16.66 -1.38
N LEU A 121 -33.24 17.00 -1.54
CA LEU A 121 -32.78 18.38 -1.77
C LEU A 121 -32.47 18.59 -3.25
N GLN A 122 -32.84 19.76 -3.77
CA GLN A 122 -32.45 20.22 -5.11
C GLN A 122 -31.50 21.42 -4.93
N GLY A 123 -30.25 21.30 -5.39
CA GLY A 123 -29.29 22.38 -5.39
C GLY A 123 -29.64 23.50 -6.38
N SER A 124 -29.34 24.75 -6.07
CA SER A 124 -29.62 25.90 -6.95
C SER A 124 -28.35 26.71 -7.23
N LYS A 125 -27.85 27.50 -6.29
CA LYS A 125 -26.67 28.36 -6.46
C LYS A 125 -25.60 28.03 -5.45
N ARG A 126 -24.35 28.21 -5.84
CA ARG A 126 -23.21 28.12 -4.91
C ARG A 126 -23.19 29.38 -4.00
N ILE A 127 -22.85 29.15 -2.76
CA ILE A 127 -22.75 30.21 -1.74
C ILE A 127 -21.50 30.08 -0.90
N GLU A 128 -21.10 31.18 -0.35
CA GLU A 128 -20.13 31.26 0.74
C GLU A 128 -20.83 31.65 2.04
N LEU A 129 -20.74 30.82 3.06
CA LEU A 129 -21.20 31.08 4.42
C LEU A 129 -20.19 31.98 5.11
N LYS A 130 -20.59 33.19 5.46
CA LYS A 130 -19.73 34.20 6.08
C LYS A 130 -19.70 34.10 7.61
N GLU A 131 -20.86 33.88 8.23
CA GLU A 131 -21.00 33.76 9.68
C GLU A 131 -22.30 33.03 10.04
N ILE A 132 -22.37 32.50 11.26
CA ILE A 132 -23.61 31.95 11.84
C ILE A 132 -24.22 33.06 12.72
N THR A 133 -25.45 33.46 12.39
CA THR A 133 -26.16 34.56 13.09
C THR A 133 -27.02 34.05 14.25
N GLU A 134 -27.60 32.85 14.12
CA GLU A 134 -28.44 32.22 15.14
C GLU A 134 -28.14 30.72 15.22
N THR A 135 -28.14 30.17 16.44
CA THR A 135 -27.89 28.72 16.69
C THR A 135 -29.16 28.00 17.19
N SER A 136 -30.20 28.71 17.59
CA SER A 136 -31.46 28.15 18.10
C SER A 136 -32.65 28.82 17.43
N PRO A 137 -33.71 28.08 17.01
CA PRO A 137 -33.94 26.62 17.15
C PRO A 137 -33.15 25.73 16.18
N TYR A 138 -32.55 26.33 15.17
CA TYR A 138 -31.62 25.71 14.19
C TYR A 138 -30.63 26.78 13.72
N LEU A 139 -29.59 26.35 13.02
CA LEU A 139 -28.55 27.24 12.52
C LEU A 139 -29.13 28.17 11.45
N LYS A 140 -28.88 29.47 11.58
CA LYS A 140 -29.05 30.45 10.50
C LYS A 140 -27.73 31.18 10.29
N GLY A 141 -27.42 31.51 9.04
CA GLY A 141 -26.15 32.11 8.70
C GLY A 141 -26.29 33.13 7.58
N ARG A 142 -25.39 34.09 7.59
CA ARG A 142 -25.25 35.04 6.49
C ARG A 142 -24.48 34.41 5.36
N VAL A 143 -25.07 34.45 4.16
CA VAL A 143 -24.50 33.86 2.96
C VAL A 143 -24.28 34.94 1.89
N SER A 144 -23.30 34.73 1.03
CA SER A 144 -23.10 35.46 -0.21
C SER A 144 -23.10 34.50 -1.39
N THR A 145 -23.78 34.88 -2.45
CA THR A 145 -23.78 34.08 -3.70
C THR A 145 -22.44 34.17 -4.40
N LEU A 146 -21.97 33.06 -4.94
CA LEU A 146 -20.77 32.99 -5.76
C LEU A 146 -21.16 33.08 -7.25
N ASN A 147 -20.41 33.87 -8.00
CA ASN A 147 -20.58 33.95 -9.44
C ASN A 147 -19.97 32.73 -10.13
N GLU A 148 -20.58 32.35 -11.23
CA GLU A 148 -20.10 31.24 -12.05
C GLU A 148 -19.61 31.77 -13.41
N GLU A 149 -18.35 31.53 -13.72
CA GLU A 149 -17.77 31.89 -15.00
C GLU A 149 -18.03 30.76 -16.01
N ILE A 150 -19.06 30.94 -16.83
CA ILE A 150 -19.48 29.95 -17.84
C ILE A 150 -18.78 30.27 -19.17
N PRO A 151 -18.07 29.30 -19.79
CA PRO A 151 -17.46 29.46 -21.11
C PRO A 151 -18.52 29.74 -22.19
N ALA A 152 -18.13 30.41 -23.28
CA ALA A 152 -19.02 30.65 -24.41
C ALA A 152 -19.53 29.34 -25.04
N LYS A 153 -20.76 29.35 -25.54
CA LYS A 153 -21.40 28.13 -26.12
C LYS A 153 -20.65 27.52 -27.32
N ASP A 154 -19.87 28.29 -28.02
CA ASP A 154 -19.06 27.91 -29.18
C ASP A 154 -17.58 27.58 -28.85
N ASP A 155 -17.25 27.54 -27.58
CA ASP A 155 -15.90 27.15 -27.09
C ASP A 155 -15.62 25.66 -27.35
N LYS A 156 -14.93 25.38 -28.43
CA LYS A 156 -14.61 23.99 -28.87
C LYS A 156 -13.70 23.25 -27.88
N GLU A 157 -12.81 23.95 -27.19
CA GLU A 157 -11.91 23.36 -26.23
C GLU A 157 -12.67 22.90 -24.98
N PHE A 158 -13.60 23.74 -24.51
CA PHE A 158 -14.46 23.37 -23.38
C PHE A 158 -15.43 22.23 -23.72
N GLN A 159 -16.00 22.21 -24.94
CA GLN A 159 -16.84 21.12 -25.40
C GLN A 159 -16.06 19.78 -25.43
N ALA A 160 -14.83 19.79 -25.95
CA ALA A 160 -13.97 18.60 -25.97
C ALA A 160 -13.63 18.12 -24.55
N LEU A 161 -13.41 19.05 -23.61
CA LEU A 161 -13.13 18.74 -22.21
C LEU A 161 -14.33 18.08 -21.52
N VAL A 162 -15.54 18.58 -21.77
CA VAL A 162 -16.78 18.02 -21.23
C VAL A 162 -17.03 16.61 -21.80
N GLU A 163 -16.81 16.42 -23.10
CA GLU A 163 -16.96 15.11 -23.73
C GLU A 163 -15.93 14.09 -23.19
N ALA A 164 -14.71 14.53 -22.95
CA ALA A 164 -13.70 13.69 -22.30
C ALA A 164 -14.11 13.28 -20.87
N CYS A 165 -14.69 14.19 -20.09
CA CYS A 165 -15.25 13.85 -18.77
C CYS A 165 -16.38 12.84 -18.86
N LYS A 166 -17.26 13.00 -19.86
CA LYS A 166 -18.38 12.10 -20.13
C LYS A 166 -17.90 10.68 -20.45
N ASP A 167 -16.94 10.57 -21.36
CA ASP A 167 -16.36 9.28 -21.75
C ASP A 167 -15.66 8.59 -20.60
N LEU A 168 -14.86 9.30 -19.80
CA LEU A 168 -14.21 8.73 -18.63
C LEU A 168 -15.23 8.30 -17.55
N THR A 169 -16.29 9.06 -17.35
CA THR A 169 -17.34 8.69 -16.40
C THR A 169 -18.05 7.40 -16.85
N VAL A 170 -18.34 7.27 -18.15
CA VAL A 170 -18.92 6.05 -18.72
C VAL A 170 -17.97 4.85 -18.57
N ARG A 171 -16.67 5.05 -18.77
CA ARG A 171 -15.66 4.01 -18.54
C ARG A 171 -15.61 3.61 -17.06
N TYR A 172 -15.61 4.57 -16.15
CA TYR A 172 -15.62 4.31 -14.70
C TYR A 172 -16.84 3.49 -14.29
N ILE A 173 -18.05 3.86 -14.75
CA ILE A 173 -19.30 3.13 -14.46
C ILE A 173 -19.22 1.69 -14.97
N LYS A 174 -18.64 1.45 -16.15
CA LYS A 174 -18.50 0.10 -16.72
C LYS A 174 -17.52 -0.78 -15.95
N SER A 175 -16.44 -0.21 -15.45
CA SER A 175 -15.41 -0.94 -14.70
C SER A 175 -15.71 -1.02 -13.19
N SER A 176 -16.86 -0.50 -12.74
CA SER A 176 -17.26 -0.50 -11.35
C SER A 176 -18.56 -1.27 -11.13
N GLU A 177 -18.53 -2.28 -10.27
CA GLU A 177 -19.73 -3.04 -9.86
C GLU A 177 -20.71 -2.23 -8.99
N MET A 178 -20.32 -1.02 -8.57
CA MET A 178 -21.13 -0.17 -7.69
C MET A 178 -22.32 0.49 -8.40
N PHE A 179 -22.33 0.52 -9.73
CA PHE A 179 -23.33 1.25 -10.50
C PHE A 179 -24.15 0.32 -11.41
N PRO A 180 -25.49 0.55 -11.51
CA PRO A 180 -26.32 -0.12 -12.50
C PRO A 180 -25.85 0.21 -13.93
N GLN A 181 -25.89 -0.75 -14.83
CA GLN A 181 -25.44 -0.55 -16.22
C GLN A 181 -26.20 0.55 -16.97
N ASP A 182 -27.45 0.82 -16.58
CA ASP A 182 -28.28 1.88 -17.14
C ASP A 182 -27.78 3.29 -16.78
N SER A 183 -26.95 3.43 -15.76
CA SER A 183 -26.37 4.73 -15.34
C SER A 183 -25.48 5.34 -16.44
N ALA A 184 -24.79 4.50 -17.21
CA ALA A 184 -23.97 4.95 -18.33
C ALA A 184 -24.80 5.57 -19.47
N PHE A 185 -26.01 5.11 -19.66
CA PHE A 185 -26.95 5.67 -20.65
C PHE A 185 -27.48 7.03 -20.20
N ALA A 186 -27.75 7.20 -18.91
CA ALA A 186 -28.19 8.48 -18.36
C ALA A 186 -27.13 9.59 -18.58
N ILE A 187 -25.85 9.29 -18.27
CA ILE A 187 -24.72 10.23 -18.47
C ILE A 187 -24.60 10.66 -19.95
N LYS A 188 -24.75 9.72 -20.87
CA LYS A 188 -24.66 10.03 -22.32
C LYS A 188 -25.76 10.99 -22.82
N ASN A 189 -26.91 10.97 -22.21
CA ASN A 189 -28.08 11.77 -22.63
C ASN A 189 -28.12 13.16 -22.00
N ILE A 190 -27.25 13.48 -21.02
CA ILE A 190 -27.18 14.82 -20.48
C ILE A 190 -26.54 15.76 -21.52
N SER A 191 -27.29 16.76 -21.96
CA SER A 191 -26.85 17.71 -22.99
C SER A 191 -26.24 18.99 -22.42
N ASN A 192 -26.64 19.40 -21.20
CA ASN A 192 -26.11 20.61 -20.58
C ASN A 192 -24.75 20.33 -19.93
N PRO A 193 -23.67 21.03 -20.35
CA PRO A 193 -22.32 20.81 -19.82
C PRO A 193 -22.17 21.09 -18.33
N MET A 194 -22.80 22.15 -17.84
CA MET A 194 -22.73 22.55 -16.43
C MET A 194 -23.41 21.52 -15.53
N PHE A 195 -24.64 21.14 -15.89
CA PHE A 195 -25.39 20.11 -15.17
C PHE A 195 -24.64 18.77 -15.18
N LEU A 196 -24.03 18.40 -16.31
CA LEU A 196 -23.23 17.18 -16.41
C LEU A 196 -22.06 17.19 -15.42
N VAL A 197 -21.28 18.26 -15.38
CA VAL A 197 -20.12 18.38 -14.48
C VAL A 197 -20.55 18.28 -13.02
N ASP A 198 -21.57 19.03 -12.62
CA ASP A 198 -22.09 19.06 -11.26
C ASP A 198 -22.77 17.72 -10.87
N PHE A 199 -23.44 17.06 -11.82
CA PHE A 199 -24.00 15.74 -11.65
C PHE A 199 -22.93 14.67 -11.42
N ILE A 200 -21.84 14.70 -12.19
CA ILE A 200 -20.69 13.81 -12.01
C ILE A 200 -20.03 14.05 -10.64
N CYS A 201 -19.78 15.32 -10.27
CA CYS A 201 -19.19 15.67 -8.98
C CYS A 201 -20.02 15.17 -7.78
N THR A 202 -21.34 15.20 -7.90
CA THR A 202 -22.25 14.74 -6.83
C THR A 202 -22.22 13.22 -6.68
N ASN A 203 -22.36 12.49 -7.79
CA ASN A 203 -22.69 11.07 -7.77
C ASN A 203 -21.47 10.15 -7.76
N LEU A 204 -20.29 10.62 -8.19
CA LEU A 204 -19.09 9.81 -8.09
C LEU A 204 -18.59 9.70 -6.62
N PRO A 205 -17.99 8.55 -6.22
CA PRO A 205 -17.47 8.32 -4.87
C PRO A 205 -16.14 9.03 -4.65
N LEU A 206 -16.08 10.33 -4.96
CA LEU A 206 -14.92 11.18 -4.68
C LEU A 206 -14.81 11.46 -3.18
N LYS A 207 -13.61 11.71 -2.71
CA LYS A 207 -13.37 12.13 -1.33
C LYS A 207 -14.07 13.46 -1.05
N LYS A 208 -14.57 13.63 0.18
CA LYS A 208 -15.25 14.84 0.62
C LYS A 208 -14.45 16.11 0.29
N ASP A 209 -13.15 16.10 0.59
CA ASP A 209 -12.29 17.27 0.39
C ASP A 209 -12.11 17.63 -1.10
N GLU A 210 -12.06 16.63 -1.97
CA GLU A 210 -12.03 16.82 -3.43
C GLU A 210 -13.35 17.41 -3.95
N LYS A 211 -14.50 16.96 -3.42
CA LYS A 211 -15.80 17.54 -3.76
C LYS A 211 -15.89 19.01 -3.32
N ILE A 212 -15.40 19.34 -2.14
CA ILE A 212 -15.35 20.73 -1.64
C ILE A 212 -14.39 21.58 -2.48
N GLU A 213 -13.23 21.05 -2.88
CA GLU A 213 -12.29 21.72 -3.78
C GLU A 213 -12.97 22.05 -5.12
N LEU A 214 -13.65 21.08 -5.73
CA LEU A 214 -14.39 21.28 -6.97
C LEU A 214 -15.51 22.32 -6.83
N LEU A 215 -16.27 22.28 -5.73
CA LEU A 215 -17.34 23.26 -5.48
C LEU A 215 -16.81 24.69 -5.30
N ARG A 216 -15.54 24.84 -4.87
CA ARG A 216 -14.89 26.15 -4.64
C ARG A 216 -14.45 26.84 -5.94
N ILE A 217 -14.23 26.09 -7.01
CA ILE A 217 -13.72 26.64 -8.28
C ILE A 217 -14.83 27.40 -8.99
N ASP A 218 -14.64 28.71 -9.23
CA ASP A 218 -15.65 29.59 -9.85
C ASP A 218 -15.72 29.41 -11.37
N ALA A 219 -14.58 29.26 -12.04
CA ALA A 219 -14.53 29.05 -13.49
C ALA A 219 -14.91 27.59 -13.83
N LEU A 220 -16.03 27.38 -14.54
CA LEU A 220 -16.52 26.08 -14.92
C LEU A 220 -15.49 25.28 -15.74
N ARG A 221 -14.71 25.94 -16.59
CA ARG A 221 -13.61 25.31 -17.33
C ARG A 221 -12.56 24.71 -16.39
N ALA A 222 -12.11 25.46 -15.39
CA ALA A 222 -11.10 25.00 -14.44
C ALA A 222 -11.64 23.84 -13.56
N ARG A 223 -12.92 23.93 -13.15
CA ARG A 223 -13.63 22.86 -12.42
C ARG A 223 -13.68 21.56 -13.25
N THR A 224 -14.04 21.68 -14.53
CA THR A 224 -14.10 20.52 -15.44
C THR A 224 -12.71 19.91 -15.67
N TYR A 225 -11.67 20.72 -15.78
CA TYR A 225 -10.29 20.26 -15.92
C TYR A 225 -9.84 19.48 -14.68
N ARG A 226 -10.14 20.02 -13.49
CA ARG A 226 -9.82 19.35 -12.22
C ARG A 226 -10.62 18.06 -12.05
N LEU A 227 -11.88 18.04 -12.47
CA LEU A 227 -12.70 16.84 -12.48
C LEU A 227 -12.11 15.77 -13.44
N LEU A 228 -11.66 16.17 -14.63
CA LEU A 228 -11.03 15.26 -15.60
C LEU A 228 -9.78 14.60 -15.02
N GLU A 229 -8.96 15.35 -14.31
CA GLU A 229 -7.76 14.84 -13.65
C GLU A 229 -8.09 13.76 -12.59
N ILE A 230 -9.10 14.07 -11.76
CA ILE A 230 -9.58 13.12 -10.75
C ILE A 230 -10.19 11.88 -11.41
N LEU A 231 -11.03 12.05 -12.44
CA LEU A 231 -11.64 10.94 -13.19
C LEU A 231 -10.59 10.01 -13.81
N ASN A 232 -9.55 10.55 -14.41
CA ASN A 232 -8.46 9.74 -14.97
C ASN A 232 -7.81 8.84 -13.91
N ARG A 233 -7.57 9.37 -12.72
CA ARG A 233 -7.02 8.60 -11.60
C ARG A 233 -7.99 7.49 -11.16
N GLU A 234 -9.26 7.83 -10.97
CA GLU A 234 -10.26 6.87 -10.49
C GLU A 234 -10.55 5.77 -11.52
N VAL A 235 -10.58 6.11 -12.83
CA VAL A 235 -10.73 5.11 -13.90
C VAL A 235 -9.57 4.13 -13.91
N GLN A 236 -8.32 4.61 -13.81
CA GLN A 236 -7.15 3.74 -13.75
C GLN A 236 -7.18 2.79 -12.55
N LEU A 237 -7.60 3.30 -11.39
CA LEU A 237 -7.75 2.47 -10.19
C LEU A 237 -8.86 1.42 -10.34
N ALA A 238 -9.99 1.79 -10.95
CA ALA A 238 -11.11 0.87 -11.20
C ALA A 238 -10.72 -0.23 -12.21
N GLU A 239 -10.05 0.13 -13.32
CA GLU A 239 -9.57 -0.82 -14.33
C GLU A 239 -8.53 -1.80 -13.77
N ILE A 240 -7.62 -1.33 -12.90
CA ILE A 240 -6.67 -2.19 -12.19
C ILE A 240 -7.41 -3.17 -11.27
N LYS A 241 -8.40 -2.68 -10.51
CA LYS A 241 -9.19 -3.51 -9.61
C LYS A 241 -9.98 -4.57 -10.38
N GLU A 242 -10.64 -4.19 -11.47
CA GLU A 242 -11.36 -5.09 -12.38
C GLU A 242 -10.42 -6.16 -12.97
N SER A 243 -9.23 -5.76 -13.44
CA SER A 243 -8.25 -6.70 -14.00
C SER A 243 -7.75 -7.72 -12.97
N ILE A 244 -7.61 -7.31 -11.71
CA ILE A 244 -7.23 -8.21 -10.60
C ILE A 244 -8.38 -9.16 -10.30
N GLN A 245 -9.61 -8.67 -10.25
CA GLN A 245 -10.80 -9.49 -10.02
C GLN A 245 -11.06 -10.48 -11.16
N MET A 246 -10.91 -10.04 -12.44
CA MET A 246 -11.01 -10.94 -13.58
C MET A 246 -9.99 -12.07 -13.55
N ARG A 247 -8.73 -11.77 -13.26
CA ARG A 247 -7.68 -12.81 -13.12
C ARG A 247 -7.98 -13.78 -12.00
N ALA A 248 -8.48 -13.26 -10.87
CA ALA A 248 -8.90 -14.13 -9.76
C ALA A 248 -10.09 -15.02 -10.12
N ARG A 249 -11.06 -14.48 -10.89
CA ARG A 249 -12.19 -15.27 -11.42
C ARG A 249 -11.76 -16.29 -12.48
N GLU A 250 -10.88 -15.89 -13.42
CA GLU A 250 -10.33 -16.81 -14.44
C GLU A 250 -9.57 -17.97 -13.79
N ASP A 251 -8.76 -17.70 -12.75
CA ASP A 251 -8.05 -18.74 -12.01
C ASP A 251 -9.03 -19.69 -11.27
N ILE A 252 -10.11 -19.14 -10.73
CA ILE A 252 -11.17 -19.91 -10.06
C ILE A 252 -11.98 -20.71 -11.10
N ASP A 253 -12.40 -20.08 -12.19
CA ASP A 253 -13.16 -20.73 -13.26
C ASP A 253 -12.33 -21.81 -13.98
N GLN A 254 -11.02 -21.59 -14.16
CA GLN A 254 -10.14 -22.60 -14.73
C GLN A 254 -10.01 -23.80 -13.79
N GLN A 255 -9.83 -23.57 -12.48
CA GLN A 255 -9.81 -24.64 -11.50
C GLN A 255 -11.14 -25.38 -11.40
N GLN A 256 -12.28 -24.65 -11.47
CA GLN A 256 -13.61 -25.28 -11.48
C GLN A 256 -13.85 -26.03 -12.78
N ARG A 257 -13.41 -25.50 -13.92
CA ARG A 257 -13.57 -26.15 -15.23
C ARG A 257 -12.72 -27.40 -15.38
N GLU A 258 -11.46 -27.38 -14.90
CA GLU A 258 -10.61 -28.57 -14.85
C GLU A 258 -11.21 -29.65 -13.93
N TYR A 259 -11.74 -29.24 -12.79
CA TYR A 259 -12.44 -30.12 -11.87
C TYR A 259 -13.73 -30.69 -12.49
N PHE A 260 -14.52 -29.86 -13.15
CA PHE A 260 -15.76 -30.27 -13.81
C PHE A 260 -15.50 -31.18 -15.03
N LEU A 261 -14.47 -30.89 -15.82
CA LEU A 261 -14.05 -31.74 -16.93
C LEU A 261 -13.51 -33.10 -16.46
N GLN A 262 -12.75 -33.12 -15.34
CA GLN A 262 -12.33 -34.38 -14.74
C GLN A 262 -13.52 -35.18 -14.21
N GLN A 263 -14.53 -34.52 -13.64
CA GLN A 263 -15.78 -35.19 -13.25
C GLN A 263 -16.57 -35.69 -14.47
N GLN A 264 -16.70 -34.89 -15.54
CA GLN A 264 -17.39 -35.35 -16.76
C GLN A 264 -16.69 -36.53 -17.41
N ILE A 265 -15.36 -36.54 -17.48
CA ILE A 265 -14.60 -37.68 -17.99
C ILE A 265 -14.87 -38.92 -17.14
N LYS A 266 -14.94 -38.73 -15.81
CA LYS A 266 -15.26 -39.83 -14.88
C LYS A 266 -16.69 -40.30 -15.02
N THR A 267 -17.68 -39.41 -15.16
CA THR A 267 -19.09 -39.77 -15.37
C THR A 267 -19.29 -40.51 -16.73
N ILE A 268 -18.58 -40.09 -17.77
CA ILE A 268 -18.64 -40.76 -19.08
C ILE A 268 -17.95 -42.14 -19.01
N GLN A 269 -16.89 -42.30 -18.23
CA GLN A 269 -16.27 -43.60 -17.95
C GLN A 269 -17.19 -44.51 -17.15
N ASP A 270 -17.95 -43.95 -16.21
CA ASP A 270 -18.93 -44.71 -15.41
C ASP A 270 -20.20 -45.09 -16.21
N GLU A 271 -20.66 -44.25 -17.18
CA GLU A 271 -21.76 -44.58 -18.12
C GLU A 271 -21.38 -45.66 -19.15
N LEU A 272 -20.10 -45.81 -19.45
CA LEU A 272 -19.58 -46.84 -20.35
C LEU A 272 -19.30 -48.19 -19.65
N GLY A 273 -19.38 -48.22 -18.32
CA GLY A 273 -19.04 -49.42 -17.48
C GLY A 273 -20.10 -49.73 -16.43
N GLY A 274 -21.35 -49.92 -16.84
CA GLY A 274 -22.43 -50.31 -15.89
C GLY A 274 -22.14 -51.64 -15.20
N GLY A 275 -21.60 -51.58 -13.98
CA GLY A 275 -21.35 -52.77 -13.13
C GLY A 275 -20.51 -52.59 -11.88
N ASN A 276 -20.11 -51.36 -11.46
CA ASN A 276 -18.99 -51.21 -10.52
C ASN A 276 -19.29 -50.48 -9.20
N GLN A 277 -20.52 -50.15 -8.85
CA GLN A 277 -20.78 -49.34 -7.62
C GLN A 277 -20.40 -50.13 -6.36
N GLU A 278 -20.80 -51.39 -6.26
CA GLU A 278 -20.42 -52.24 -5.14
C GLU A 278 -18.89 -52.50 -5.08
N GLN A 279 -18.28 -52.61 -6.25
CA GLN A 279 -16.80 -52.75 -6.34
C GLN A 279 -16.07 -51.47 -5.91
N GLU A 280 -16.56 -50.30 -6.29
CA GLU A 280 -15.97 -48.99 -5.86
C GLU A 280 -16.07 -48.79 -4.35
N LEU A 281 -17.21 -49.08 -3.75
CA LEU A 281 -17.41 -49.00 -2.30
C LEU A 281 -16.53 -50.04 -1.56
N GLU A 282 -16.41 -51.26 -2.09
CA GLU A 282 -15.54 -52.28 -1.51
C GLU A 282 -14.07 -51.92 -1.64
N GLU A 283 -13.65 -51.31 -2.78
CA GLU A 283 -12.31 -50.77 -2.94
C GLU A 283 -12.03 -49.62 -1.96
N MET A 284 -13.00 -48.72 -1.71
CA MET A 284 -12.85 -47.67 -0.72
C MET A 284 -12.68 -48.23 0.69
N ARG A 285 -13.44 -49.28 1.05
CA ARG A 285 -13.31 -49.94 2.36
C ARG A 285 -11.93 -50.63 2.48
N LYS A 286 -11.45 -51.33 1.41
CA LYS A 286 -10.11 -51.95 1.39
C LYS A 286 -8.99 -50.91 1.46
N LYS A 287 -9.08 -49.80 0.73
CA LYS A 287 -8.13 -48.66 0.82
C LYS A 287 -8.12 -48.05 2.22
N ALA A 288 -9.30 -47.90 2.85
CA ALA A 288 -9.43 -47.38 4.21
C ALA A 288 -8.69 -48.23 5.27
N GLU A 289 -8.53 -49.54 5.04
CA GLU A 289 -7.74 -50.38 5.93
C GLU A 289 -6.23 -50.13 5.83
N THR A 290 -5.75 -49.66 4.68
CA THR A 290 -4.34 -49.39 4.43
C THR A 290 -3.87 -48.00 4.87
N ILE A 291 -4.82 -47.06 5.02
CA ILE A 291 -4.52 -45.70 5.45
C ILE A 291 -4.36 -45.65 6.99
N LYS A 292 -3.34 -44.90 7.45
CA LYS A 292 -3.02 -44.74 8.88
C LYS A 292 -3.79 -43.58 9.51
N TRP A 293 -5.09 -43.65 9.51
CA TRP A 293 -5.89 -42.65 10.21
C TRP A 293 -6.05 -42.93 11.72
N ASN A 294 -6.49 -41.87 12.42
CA ASN A 294 -6.93 -42.00 13.80
C ASN A 294 -8.21 -42.83 13.82
N GLY A 295 -8.43 -43.58 14.91
CA GLY A 295 -9.61 -44.45 15.07
C GLY A 295 -10.95 -43.74 14.92
N GLU A 296 -11.03 -42.52 15.34
CA GLU A 296 -12.21 -41.67 15.24
C GLU A 296 -12.51 -41.26 13.79
N VAL A 297 -11.48 -40.86 13.05
CA VAL A 297 -11.58 -40.51 11.62
C VAL A 297 -11.96 -41.73 10.80
N LYS A 298 -11.38 -42.92 11.08
CA LYS A 298 -11.73 -44.18 10.42
C LYS A 298 -13.20 -44.54 10.63
N ASN A 299 -13.70 -44.41 11.88
CA ASN A 299 -15.10 -44.69 12.19
C ASN A 299 -16.06 -43.72 11.47
N THR A 300 -15.69 -42.42 11.40
CA THR A 300 -16.45 -41.43 10.65
C THR A 300 -16.47 -41.74 9.16
N PHE A 301 -15.31 -42.07 8.58
CA PHE A 301 -15.21 -42.46 7.16
C PHE A 301 -16.12 -43.66 6.85
N LEU A 302 -16.06 -44.74 7.66
CA LEU A 302 -16.87 -45.94 7.40
C LEU A 302 -18.38 -45.66 7.53
N LYS A 303 -18.79 -44.82 8.51
CA LYS A 303 -20.20 -44.37 8.61
C LYS A 303 -20.68 -43.59 7.40
N GLU A 304 -19.82 -42.73 6.86
CA GLU A 304 -20.15 -41.95 5.69
C GLU A 304 -20.13 -42.80 4.39
N VAL A 305 -19.31 -43.87 4.31
CA VAL A 305 -19.36 -44.89 3.25
C VAL A 305 -20.68 -45.65 3.31
N ASP A 306 -21.11 -46.12 4.51
CA ASP A 306 -22.39 -46.78 4.72
C ASP A 306 -23.61 -45.89 4.37
N LYS A 307 -23.46 -44.60 4.55
CA LYS A 307 -24.44 -43.59 4.14
C LYS A 307 -24.48 -43.48 2.61
N LEU A 308 -23.33 -43.42 1.93
CA LEU A 308 -23.21 -43.38 0.46
C LEU A 308 -23.87 -44.61 -0.18
N GLU A 309 -23.67 -45.79 0.40
CA GLU A 309 -24.27 -47.06 -0.05
C GLU A 309 -25.79 -47.05 -0.10
N ARG A 310 -26.42 -46.30 0.86
CA ARG A 310 -27.88 -46.13 0.93
C ARG A 310 -28.43 -45.02 0.03
N MET A 311 -27.58 -44.23 -0.60
CA MET A 311 -27.99 -43.12 -1.46
C MET A 311 -28.21 -43.60 -2.90
N HIS A 312 -29.21 -43.02 -3.56
CA HIS A 312 -29.46 -43.33 -4.96
C HIS A 312 -28.37 -42.66 -5.85
N PRO A 313 -27.71 -43.38 -6.76
CA PRO A 313 -26.58 -42.87 -7.56
C PRO A 313 -26.89 -41.64 -8.40
N GLN A 314 -28.15 -41.48 -8.82
CA GLN A 314 -28.57 -40.32 -9.62
C GLN A 314 -28.94 -39.09 -8.74
N SER A 315 -28.86 -39.19 -7.44
CA SER A 315 -29.06 -38.06 -6.54
C SER A 315 -27.87 -37.06 -6.61
N PRO A 316 -28.08 -35.78 -6.70
CA PRO A 316 -27.02 -34.78 -6.60
C PRO A 316 -26.17 -34.94 -5.34
N ASP A 317 -26.80 -35.35 -4.22
CA ASP A 317 -26.13 -35.57 -2.95
C ASP A 317 -25.13 -36.74 -2.98
N TYR A 318 -25.33 -37.72 -3.88
CA TYR A 318 -24.41 -38.85 -4.07
C TYR A 318 -23.04 -38.35 -4.53
N SER A 319 -23.00 -37.50 -5.53
CA SER A 319 -21.75 -36.92 -6.07
C SER A 319 -21.00 -36.10 -5.03
N VAL A 320 -21.73 -35.34 -4.21
CA VAL A 320 -21.15 -34.53 -3.11
C VAL A 320 -20.52 -35.44 -2.06
N GLN A 321 -21.24 -36.50 -1.67
CA GLN A 321 -20.79 -37.46 -0.66
C GLN A 321 -19.59 -38.27 -1.14
N LEU A 322 -19.61 -38.69 -2.44
CA LEU A 322 -18.51 -39.42 -3.06
C LEU A 322 -17.23 -38.55 -3.09
N ASN A 323 -17.35 -37.29 -3.53
CA ASN A 323 -16.24 -36.33 -3.53
C ASN A 323 -15.67 -36.10 -2.13
N TYR A 324 -16.52 -36.01 -1.12
CA TYR A 324 -16.12 -35.90 0.28
C TYR A 324 -15.25 -37.09 0.72
N LEU A 325 -15.70 -38.32 0.47
CA LEU A 325 -14.98 -39.54 0.82
C LEU A 325 -13.65 -39.64 0.05
N GLN A 326 -13.66 -39.31 -1.24
CA GLN A 326 -12.44 -39.28 -2.05
C GLN A 326 -11.43 -38.25 -1.55
N THR A 327 -11.90 -37.09 -1.12
CA THR A 327 -11.07 -36.05 -0.51
C THR A 327 -10.45 -36.54 0.80
N MET A 328 -11.24 -37.20 1.66
CA MET A 328 -10.71 -37.78 2.91
C MET A 328 -9.62 -38.82 2.65
N MET A 329 -9.80 -39.70 1.63
CA MET A 329 -8.81 -40.69 1.29
C MET A 329 -7.56 -40.14 0.63
N SER A 330 -7.66 -39.01 -0.06
CA SER A 330 -6.52 -38.39 -0.74
C SER A 330 -5.57 -37.66 0.20
N LEU A 331 -5.99 -37.38 1.44
CA LEU A 331 -5.13 -36.82 2.46
C LEU A 331 -4.01 -37.77 2.89
N PRO A 332 -2.80 -37.24 3.11
CA PRO A 332 -1.64 -38.07 3.46
C PRO A 332 -1.63 -38.47 4.95
N TRP A 333 -2.66 -39.14 5.42
CA TRP A 333 -2.78 -39.60 6.80
C TRP A 333 -1.59 -40.46 7.26
N GLY A 334 -0.83 -39.96 8.25
CA GLY A 334 0.32 -40.68 8.80
C GLY A 334 1.46 -40.93 7.82
N ILE A 335 1.48 -40.23 6.67
CA ILE A 335 2.56 -40.29 5.68
C ILE A 335 3.55 -39.15 5.94
N TYR A 336 4.74 -39.47 6.41
CA TYR A 336 5.78 -38.52 6.74
C TYR A 336 7.02 -38.74 5.87
N THR A 337 7.64 -37.62 5.45
CA THR A 337 8.98 -37.65 4.87
C THR A 337 10.03 -37.77 5.98
N THR A 338 11.13 -38.47 5.74
CA THR A 338 12.25 -38.60 6.69
C THR A 338 13.03 -37.30 6.76
N ASP A 339 13.11 -36.70 7.94
CA ASP A 339 13.82 -35.44 8.14
C ASP A 339 15.33 -35.60 8.10
N ASN A 340 15.99 -34.72 7.38
CA ASN A 340 17.44 -34.56 7.43
C ASN A 340 17.83 -33.37 8.34
N LEU A 341 17.98 -33.67 9.63
CA LEU A 341 18.38 -32.65 10.62
C LEU A 341 19.92 -32.52 10.74
N ASN A 342 20.63 -32.65 9.64
CA ASN A 342 22.08 -32.43 9.57
C ASN A 342 22.35 -30.94 9.32
N LEU A 343 22.73 -30.19 10.38
CA LEU A 343 22.97 -28.75 10.35
C LEU A 343 24.07 -28.35 9.34
N THR A 344 25.13 -29.14 9.21
CA THR A 344 26.19 -28.88 8.22
C THR A 344 25.68 -28.97 6.79
N ASN A 345 24.75 -29.89 6.51
CA ASN A 345 24.13 -30.00 5.19
C ASN A 345 23.15 -28.85 4.97
N ALA A 346 22.39 -28.45 5.99
CA ALA A 346 21.49 -27.31 5.94
C ALA A 346 22.26 -26.00 5.64
N GLU A 347 23.36 -25.77 6.33
CA GLU A 347 24.25 -24.63 6.11
C GLU A 347 24.80 -24.63 4.67
N LYS A 348 25.30 -25.76 4.17
CA LYS A 348 25.78 -25.88 2.77
C LYS A 348 24.69 -25.56 1.76
N THR A 349 23.47 -26.02 1.99
CA THR A 349 22.32 -25.76 1.10
C THR A 349 21.96 -24.27 1.11
N LEU A 350 21.85 -23.67 2.28
CA LEU A 350 21.56 -22.24 2.43
C LEU A 350 22.64 -21.37 1.77
N ASN A 351 23.93 -21.71 1.97
CA ASN A 351 25.07 -20.98 1.38
C ASN A 351 25.17 -21.17 -0.14
N LYS A 352 24.74 -22.31 -0.66
CA LYS A 352 24.66 -22.55 -2.10
C LYS A 352 23.57 -21.74 -2.77
N ASP A 353 22.39 -21.64 -2.15
CA ASP A 353 21.21 -21.05 -2.75
C ASP A 353 21.10 -19.52 -2.48
N HIS A 354 21.74 -19.04 -1.40
CA HIS A 354 21.67 -17.64 -0.97
C HIS A 354 23.05 -17.08 -0.68
N TYR A 355 23.37 -15.99 -1.35
CA TYR A 355 24.60 -15.22 -1.08
C TYR A 355 24.31 -14.15 0.00
N GLY A 356 25.24 -13.99 0.95
CA GLY A 356 25.05 -13.08 2.09
C GLY A 356 24.00 -13.60 3.08
N LEU A 357 23.33 -12.69 3.80
CA LEU A 357 22.30 -12.99 4.80
C LEU A 357 22.80 -13.86 5.97
N GLU A 358 24.05 -13.68 6.41
CA GLU A 358 24.69 -14.57 7.39
C GLU A 358 23.88 -14.67 8.69
N LYS A 359 23.42 -13.52 9.26
CA LYS A 359 22.59 -13.49 10.48
C LYS A 359 21.27 -14.25 10.30
N VAL A 360 20.64 -14.14 9.13
CA VAL A 360 19.39 -14.85 8.82
C VAL A 360 19.61 -16.35 8.76
N LYS A 361 20.69 -16.78 8.11
CA LYS A 361 21.07 -18.20 8.02
C LYS A 361 21.41 -18.78 9.39
N GLU A 362 22.16 -18.03 10.22
CA GLU A 362 22.49 -18.42 11.59
C GLU A 362 21.23 -18.63 12.43
N ARG A 363 20.27 -17.70 12.40
CA ARG A 363 18.98 -17.83 13.08
C ARG A 363 18.17 -19.03 12.60
N ILE A 364 18.16 -19.29 11.29
CA ILE A 364 17.51 -20.48 10.74
C ILE A 364 18.19 -21.75 11.25
N LEU A 365 19.53 -21.78 11.30
CA LEU A 365 20.29 -22.94 11.80
C LEU A 365 20.09 -23.16 13.30
N GLU A 366 20.01 -22.09 14.09
CA GLU A 366 19.66 -22.13 15.54
C GLU A 366 18.27 -22.77 15.72
N HIS A 367 17.27 -22.31 14.96
CA HIS A 367 15.93 -22.88 15.02
C HIS A 367 15.93 -24.38 14.64
N LEU A 368 16.63 -24.75 13.57
CA LEU A 368 16.78 -26.16 13.18
C LEU A 368 17.53 -27.00 14.24
N ALA A 369 18.49 -26.41 14.94
CA ALA A 369 19.18 -27.06 16.04
C ALA A 369 18.25 -27.34 17.22
N VAL A 370 17.39 -26.40 17.58
CA VAL A 370 16.38 -26.58 18.62
C VAL A 370 15.39 -27.69 18.23
N LEU A 371 14.91 -27.69 16.98
CA LEU A 371 14.06 -28.77 16.48
C LEU A 371 14.73 -30.14 16.56
N LYS A 372 16.01 -30.22 16.25
CA LYS A 372 16.80 -31.46 16.35
C LYS A 372 16.92 -31.95 17.81
N LEU A 373 17.12 -31.05 18.76
CA LEU A 373 17.29 -31.39 20.17
C LEU A 373 15.95 -31.76 20.85
N LYS A 374 14.93 -31.00 20.53
CA LYS A 374 13.60 -31.16 21.15
C LYS A 374 12.81 -32.33 20.59
N GLY A 375 13.04 -32.67 19.32
CA GLY A 375 12.34 -33.75 18.62
C GLY A 375 10.88 -33.51 18.33
N ASP A 376 10.35 -32.33 18.67
CA ASP A 376 8.99 -31.89 18.35
C ASP A 376 9.00 -30.55 17.60
N MET A 377 7.86 -30.20 16.99
CA MET A 377 7.69 -28.93 16.25
C MET A 377 7.03 -27.83 17.09
N LYS A 378 6.94 -28.01 18.40
CA LYS A 378 6.37 -27.02 19.32
C LYS A 378 7.35 -25.86 19.56
N SER A 379 7.65 -25.11 18.51
CA SER A 379 8.50 -23.93 18.52
C SER A 379 7.75 -22.77 17.88
N PRO A 380 8.08 -21.52 18.22
CA PRO A 380 7.52 -20.37 17.53
C PRO A 380 7.73 -20.48 16.01
N ILE A 381 6.80 -19.95 15.26
CA ILE A 381 6.84 -20.01 13.80
C ILE A 381 7.81 -18.97 13.29
N ILE A 382 8.68 -19.35 12.37
CA ILE A 382 9.59 -18.39 11.72
C ILE A 382 8.79 -17.42 10.85
N CYS A 383 8.93 -16.12 11.09
CA CYS A 383 8.43 -15.07 10.22
C CYS A 383 9.61 -14.31 9.61
N LEU A 384 9.82 -14.49 8.31
CA LEU A 384 10.82 -13.76 7.53
C LEU A 384 10.22 -12.43 7.07
N TYR A 385 10.67 -11.31 7.64
CA TYR A 385 10.13 -9.99 7.28
C TYR A 385 11.22 -9.08 6.68
N GLY A 386 10.81 -8.12 5.85
CA GLY A 386 11.73 -7.17 5.21
C GLY A 386 11.24 -6.74 3.82
N PRO A 387 12.01 -5.92 3.10
CA PRO A 387 11.59 -5.36 1.83
C PRO A 387 11.31 -6.43 0.77
N PRO A 388 10.52 -6.09 -0.27
CA PRO A 388 10.23 -7.02 -1.35
C PRO A 388 11.49 -7.37 -2.16
N GLY A 389 11.54 -8.60 -2.69
CA GLY A 389 12.61 -9.03 -3.59
C GLY A 389 13.93 -9.47 -2.92
N VAL A 390 13.98 -9.56 -1.58
CA VAL A 390 15.19 -10.01 -0.84
C VAL A 390 15.29 -11.52 -0.69
N GLY A 391 14.36 -12.30 -1.25
CA GLY A 391 14.45 -13.75 -1.28
C GLY A 391 13.77 -14.48 -0.11
N LYS A 392 12.88 -13.85 0.65
CA LYS A 392 12.14 -14.47 1.78
C LYS A 392 11.51 -15.82 1.43
N THR A 393 10.73 -15.85 0.34
CA THR A 393 10.05 -17.07 -0.12
C THR A 393 11.03 -18.14 -0.63
N SER A 394 12.16 -17.75 -1.22
CA SER A 394 13.19 -18.69 -1.66
C SER A 394 13.97 -19.29 -0.49
N LEU A 395 14.18 -18.55 0.61
CA LEU A 395 14.75 -19.10 1.84
C LEU A 395 13.92 -20.26 2.39
N GLY A 396 12.59 -20.10 2.42
CA GLY A 396 11.69 -21.18 2.83
C GLY A 396 11.81 -22.42 1.95
N ARG A 397 12.01 -22.26 0.64
CA ARG A 397 12.26 -23.38 -0.28
C ARG A 397 13.59 -24.07 0.04
N SER A 398 14.63 -23.32 0.33
CA SER A 398 15.95 -23.87 0.66
C SER A 398 15.95 -24.59 2.01
N ILE A 399 15.15 -24.12 2.99
CA ILE A 399 14.90 -24.83 4.25
C ILE A 399 14.24 -26.20 3.96
N ALA A 400 13.19 -26.22 3.12
CA ALA A 400 12.53 -27.46 2.75
C ALA A 400 13.49 -28.45 2.05
N ALA A 401 14.32 -27.97 1.15
CA ALA A 401 15.34 -28.77 0.47
C ALA A 401 16.40 -29.31 1.45
N ALA A 402 16.85 -28.50 2.41
CA ALA A 402 17.80 -28.88 3.43
C ALA A 402 17.27 -30.00 4.34
N LEU A 403 15.99 -29.90 4.74
CA LEU A 403 15.29 -30.88 5.55
C LEU A 403 14.83 -32.12 4.75
N LYS A 404 14.90 -32.09 3.41
CA LYS A 404 14.32 -33.09 2.49
C LYS A 404 12.80 -33.24 2.65
N ARG A 405 12.11 -32.18 3.09
CA ARG A 405 10.66 -32.13 3.18
C ARG A 405 10.04 -31.63 1.88
N LYS A 406 8.78 -31.97 1.66
CA LYS A 406 7.98 -31.38 0.59
C LYS A 406 7.77 -29.89 0.86
N TYR A 407 7.76 -29.11 -0.20
CA TYR A 407 7.58 -27.65 -0.16
C TYR A 407 6.20 -27.25 -0.66
N ILE A 408 5.50 -26.47 0.11
CA ILE A 408 4.21 -25.86 -0.25
C ILE A 408 4.30 -24.35 -0.07
N ARG A 409 3.67 -23.62 -0.96
CA ARG A 409 3.50 -22.16 -0.84
C ARG A 409 2.01 -21.82 -0.97
N MET A 410 1.50 -21.06 -0.01
CA MET A 410 0.17 -20.47 -0.04
C MET A 410 0.32 -18.95 0.09
N SER A 411 -0.15 -18.18 -0.90
CA SER A 411 -0.24 -16.73 -0.78
C SER A 411 -1.49 -16.37 0.01
N LEU A 412 -1.31 -15.51 1.00
CA LEU A 412 -2.39 -14.97 1.83
C LEU A 412 -2.87 -13.60 1.33
N GLY A 413 -2.16 -13.02 0.34
CA GLY A 413 -2.59 -11.78 -0.30
C GLY A 413 -3.89 -11.98 -1.06
N GLY A 414 -4.94 -11.26 -0.65
CA GLY A 414 -6.29 -11.35 -1.24
C GLY A 414 -7.20 -12.40 -0.59
N VAL A 415 -6.80 -13.01 0.52
CA VAL A 415 -7.69 -13.83 1.35
C VAL A 415 -8.50 -12.93 2.25
N HIS A 416 -9.81 -12.97 2.11
CA HIS A 416 -10.78 -12.14 2.85
C HIS A 416 -11.78 -12.97 3.65
N ASP A 417 -11.97 -14.25 3.31
CA ASP A 417 -12.92 -15.16 3.92
C ASP A 417 -12.21 -16.26 4.72
N GLU A 418 -12.65 -16.48 5.95
CA GLU A 418 -12.22 -17.59 6.81
C GLU A 418 -12.42 -18.96 6.13
N ALA A 419 -13.48 -19.09 5.34
CA ALA A 419 -13.81 -20.32 4.62
C ALA A 419 -12.73 -20.72 3.60
N GLU A 420 -11.92 -19.78 3.08
CA GLU A 420 -10.78 -20.14 2.25
C GLU A 420 -9.72 -20.94 3.01
N ILE A 421 -9.57 -20.73 4.32
CA ILE A 421 -8.60 -21.43 5.17
C ILE A 421 -9.20 -22.72 5.72
N ARG A 422 -10.40 -22.63 6.32
CA ARG A 422 -11.09 -23.73 7.02
C ARG A 422 -12.04 -24.54 6.13
N GLY A 423 -12.25 -24.13 4.86
CA GLY A 423 -13.22 -24.80 3.98
C GLY A 423 -14.67 -24.38 4.23
N HIS A 424 -15.53 -24.71 3.28
CA HIS A 424 -16.97 -24.49 3.37
C HIS A 424 -17.65 -25.71 3.98
N ARG A 425 -18.75 -25.52 4.70
CA ARG A 425 -19.53 -26.65 5.23
C ARG A 425 -20.00 -27.55 4.11
N LYS A 426 -19.78 -28.85 4.24
CA LYS A 426 -20.09 -29.90 3.24
C LYS A 426 -21.54 -29.94 2.73
N THR A 427 -22.47 -29.30 3.45
CA THR A 427 -23.89 -29.22 3.08
C THR A 427 -24.20 -28.27 1.95
N TYR A 428 -23.28 -27.38 1.56
CA TYR A 428 -23.49 -26.44 0.48
C TYR A 428 -23.10 -27.04 -0.87
N ILE A 429 -23.90 -26.79 -1.91
CA ILE A 429 -23.56 -27.17 -3.29
C ILE A 429 -22.30 -26.41 -3.70
N GLY A 430 -21.26 -27.14 -4.14
CA GLY A 430 -19.97 -26.53 -4.48
C GLY A 430 -19.01 -26.32 -3.29
N ALA A 431 -19.35 -26.89 -2.10
CA ALA A 431 -18.45 -26.85 -0.95
C ALA A 431 -17.09 -27.49 -1.28
N MET A 432 -16.03 -26.86 -0.79
CA MET A 432 -14.66 -27.32 -1.02
C MET A 432 -13.87 -27.28 0.29
N PRO A 433 -12.88 -28.16 0.46
CA PRO A 433 -11.96 -28.10 1.59
C PRO A 433 -11.13 -26.82 1.56
N GLY A 434 -10.65 -26.38 2.72
CA GLY A 434 -9.81 -25.23 2.86
C GLY A 434 -8.47 -25.36 2.11
N ARG A 435 -7.84 -24.23 1.87
CA ARG A 435 -6.55 -24.18 1.15
C ARG A 435 -5.43 -24.96 1.87
N ILE A 436 -5.49 -25.05 3.21
CA ILE A 436 -4.55 -25.86 4.01
C ILE A 436 -4.66 -27.33 3.61
N ILE A 437 -5.87 -27.88 3.66
CA ILE A 437 -6.16 -29.27 3.32
C ILE A 437 -5.82 -29.58 1.85
N LYS A 438 -6.27 -28.73 0.91
CA LYS A 438 -5.91 -28.88 -0.51
C LYS A 438 -4.40 -28.91 -0.73
N SER A 439 -3.67 -28.08 0.00
CA SER A 439 -2.22 -28.02 -0.12
C SER A 439 -1.53 -29.26 0.44
N LEU A 440 -2.04 -29.85 1.52
CA LEU A 440 -1.53 -31.11 2.07
C LEU A 440 -1.78 -32.29 1.13
N ILE A 441 -2.94 -32.35 0.50
CA ILE A 441 -3.23 -33.35 -0.57
C ILE A 441 -2.21 -33.23 -1.69
N LYS A 442 -1.95 -32.01 -2.17
CA LYS A 442 -0.96 -31.75 -3.23
C LYS A 442 0.47 -32.12 -2.81
N ALA A 443 0.83 -31.97 -1.56
CA ALA A 443 2.13 -32.35 -1.03
C ALA A 443 2.32 -33.86 -0.94
N GLY A 444 1.26 -34.61 -0.66
CA GLY A 444 1.32 -36.04 -0.39
C GLY A 444 2.12 -36.40 0.85
N SER A 445 2.24 -35.49 1.82
CA SER A 445 2.94 -35.70 3.08
C SER A 445 2.32 -34.84 4.19
N SER A 446 2.25 -35.38 5.41
CA SER A 446 1.74 -34.67 6.61
C SER A 446 2.77 -33.79 7.30
N ASN A 447 4.03 -33.79 6.87
CA ASN A 447 5.08 -32.97 7.46
C ASN A 447 5.81 -32.05 6.42
N PRO A 448 5.10 -31.36 5.53
CA PRO A 448 5.75 -30.45 4.60
C PRO A 448 6.31 -29.21 5.32
N VAL A 449 7.18 -28.47 4.61
CA VAL A 449 7.43 -27.06 4.94
C VAL A 449 6.39 -26.22 4.20
N PHE A 450 5.60 -25.48 4.95
CA PHE A 450 4.46 -24.73 4.47
C PHE A 450 4.74 -23.25 4.56
N ILE A 451 4.87 -22.55 3.44
CA ILE A 451 5.12 -21.12 3.38
C ILE A 451 3.80 -20.37 3.30
N LEU A 452 3.54 -19.53 4.29
CA LEU A 452 2.45 -18.57 4.33
C LEU A 452 3.00 -17.23 3.83
N ASP A 453 2.82 -16.98 2.55
CA ASP A 453 3.43 -15.82 1.88
C ASP A 453 2.51 -14.58 1.98
N GLU A 454 3.10 -13.42 2.27
CA GLU A 454 2.40 -12.14 2.39
C GLU A 454 1.34 -12.12 3.52
N ILE A 455 1.70 -12.60 4.72
CA ILE A 455 0.79 -12.61 5.87
C ILE A 455 0.38 -11.20 6.33
N ASP A 456 1.18 -10.20 6.00
CA ASP A 456 0.93 -8.78 6.22
C ASP A 456 -0.21 -8.19 5.37
N LYS A 457 -0.72 -8.95 4.40
CA LYS A 457 -1.83 -8.56 3.52
C LYS A 457 -3.15 -9.25 3.87
N VAL A 458 -3.18 -10.00 4.94
CA VAL A 458 -4.43 -10.56 5.47
C VAL A 458 -5.21 -9.42 6.11
N SER A 459 -6.45 -9.22 5.67
CA SER A 459 -7.35 -8.20 6.21
C SER A 459 -8.63 -8.84 6.69
N ALA A 460 -9.12 -8.44 7.87
CA ALA A 460 -10.47 -8.77 8.30
C ALA A 460 -11.46 -7.92 7.49
N ASP A 461 -12.47 -8.56 6.92
CA ASP A 461 -13.57 -7.90 6.22
C ASP A 461 -14.90 -8.25 6.89
N ARG A 462 -16.00 -7.62 6.45
CA ARG A 462 -17.35 -7.89 6.97
C ARG A 462 -17.81 -9.36 6.81
N GLN A 463 -17.14 -10.14 5.99
CA GLN A 463 -17.48 -11.53 5.66
C GLN A 463 -16.74 -12.60 6.48
N GLY A 464 -15.77 -12.23 7.29
CA GLY A 464 -15.02 -13.17 8.12
C GLY A 464 -13.69 -12.62 8.62
N ASP A 465 -13.06 -13.32 9.54
CA ASP A 465 -11.73 -13.01 10.07
C ASP A 465 -10.75 -14.15 9.78
N PRO A 466 -10.04 -14.11 8.62
CA PRO A 466 -9.02 -15.10 8.28
C PRO A 466 -7.90 -15.19 9.32
N SER A 467 -7.67 -14.11 10.10
CA SER A 467 -6.65 -14.09 11.14
C SER A 467 -6.95 -15.06 12.27
N SER A 468 -8.23 -15.18 12.65
CA SER A 468 -8.67 -16.15 13.65
C SER A 468 -8.45 -17.59 13.20
N ALA A 469 -8.72 -17.91 11.93
CA ALA A 469 -8.42 -19.23 11.38
C ALA A 469 -6.91 -19.51 11.35
N LEU A 470 -6.10 -18.52 11.02
CA LEU A 470 -4.63 -18.64 11.04
C LEU A 470 -4.09 -18.82 12.46
N LEU A 471 -4.71 -18.22 13.49
CA LEU A 471 -4.31 -18.44 14.88
C LEU A 471 -4.41 -19.92 15.27
N GLU A 472 -5.49 -20.61 14.90
CA GLU A 472 -5.63 -22.04 15.15
C GLU A 472 -4.58 -22.89 14.41
N VAL A 473 -4.31 -22.55 13.14
CA VAL A 473 -3.31 -23.23 12.32
C VAL A 473 -1.90 -23.06 12.88
N LEU A 474 -1.61 -21.87 13.40
CA LEU A 474 -0.26 -21.47 13.80
C LEU A 474 0.02 -21.68 15.29
N ASP A 475 -0.99 -21.94 16.10
CA ASP A 475 -0.82 -22.22 17.53
C ASP A 475 -0.42 -23.68 17.74
N PRO A 476 0.80 -23.98 18.28
CA PRO A 476 1.23 -25.36 18.53
C PRO A 476 0.36 -26.12 19.53
N GLU A 477 -0.46 -25.43 20.33
CA GLU A 477 -1.38 -26.07 21.27
C GLU A 477 -2.70 -26.48 20.60
N GLN A 478 -3.12 -25.76 19.55
CA GLN A 478 -4.40 -25.96 18.86
C GLN A 478 -4.26 -26.73 17.54
N ASN A 479 -3.12 -26.63 16.87
CA ASN A 479 -2.92 -27.19 15.51
C ASN A 479 -2.91 -28.72 15.45
N THR A 480 -2.89 -29.40 16.58
CA THR A 480 -3.06 -30.87 16.66
C THR A 480 -4.49 -31.32 16.32
N THR A 481 -5.45 -30.43 16.46
CA THR A 481 -6.88 -30.63 16.24
C THR A 481 -7.45 -29.60 15.29
N PHE A 482 -6.73 -29.31 14.20
CA PHE A 482 -7.20 -28.36 13.17
C PHE A 482 -8.47 -28.90 12.52
N HIS A 483 -9.54 -28.13 12.63
CA HIS A 483 -10.86 -28.48 12.10
C HIS A 483 -11.12 -27.81 10.75
N ASP A 484 -11.29 -28.62 9.70
CA ASP A 484 -11.75 -28.12 8.39
C ASP A 484 -13.26 -28.38 8.27
N ASN A 485 -14.02 -27.35 7.96
CA ASN A 485 -15.49 -27.40 7.88
C ASN A 485 -16.01 -28.35 6.78
N PHE A 486 -15.21 -28.59 5.72
CA PHE A 486 -15.59 -29.53 4.67
C PHE A 486 -15.34 -30.97 5.10
N LEU A 487 -14.19 -31.23 5.72
CA LEU A 487 -13.83 -32.57 6.19
C LEU A 487 -14.66 -33.00 7.39
N ASP A 488 -15.07 -32.05 8.24
CA ASP A 488 -15.83 -32.28 9.47
C ASP A 488 -15.15 -33.32 10.42
N VAL A 489 -13.82 -33.35 10.35
CA VAL A 489 -12.93 -34.14 11.19
C VAL A 489 -11.64 -33.38 11.43
N ASP A 490 -11.00 -33.64 12.56
CA ASP A 490 -9.76 -32.98 12.92
C ASP A 490 -8.57 -33.58 12.19
N TYR A 491 -7.66 -32.68 11.78
CA TYR A 491 -6.40 -33.06 11.14
C TYR A 491 -5.20 -32.54 11.92
N ASP A 492 -4.25 -33.43 12.23
CA ASP A 492 -3.05 -33.05 12.99
C ASP A 492 -2.02 -32.31 12.11
N LEU A 493 -1.88 -31.00 12.34
CA LEU A 493 -0.89 -30.13 11.69
C LEU A 493 0.41 -29.98 12.51
N SER A 494 0.52 -30.63 13.67
CA SER A 494 1.67 -30.45 14.59
C SER A 494 3.04 -30.84 14.00
N LYS A 495 3.06 -31.60 12.92
CA LYS A 495 4.30 -32.00 12.22
C LYS A 495 4.63 -31.12 11.00
N VAL A 496 3.74 -30.21 10.63
CA VAL A 496 3.94 -29.22 9.56
C VAL A 496 4.87 -28.13 10.06
N MET A 497 5.88 -27.79 9.28
CA MET A 497 6.75 -26.65 9.58
C MET A 497 6.20 -25.42 8.85
N PHE A 498 5.55 -24.52 9.58
CA PHE A 498 5.06 -23.26 9.03
C PHE A 498 6.15 -22.19 9.03
N ILE A 499 6.26 -21.46 7.92
CA ILE A 499 7.13 -20.30 7.78
C ILE A 499 6.29 -19.18 7.17
N ALA A 500 6.18 -18.07 7.86
CA ALA A 500 5.49 -16.88 7.36
C ALA A 500 6.46 -15.93 6.64
N THR A 501 5.96 -15.17 5.68
CA THR A 501 6.71 -14.05 5.10
C THR A 501 5.87 -12.78 5.16
N ALA A 502 6.52 -11.65 5.45
CA ALA A 502 5.89 -10.34 5.52
C ALA A 502 6.77 -9.25 4.91
N ASN A 503 6.18 -8.18 4.39
CA ASN A 503 6.93 -6.99 4.01
C ASN A 503 6.87 -5.93 5.13
N ASN A 504 5.75 -5.84 5.84
CA ASN A 504 5.53 -4.89 6.92
C ASN A 504 4.89 -5.59 8.13
N LEU A 505 5.48 -5.42 9.31
CA LEU A 505 4.95 -6.00 10.55
C LEU A 505 3.74 -5.24 11.11
N ASN A 506 3.63 -3.94 10.83
CA ASN A 506 2.59 -3.08 11.43
C ASN A 506 1.17 -3.43 11.01
N THR A 507 1.01 -4.18 9.93
CA THR A 507 -0.29 -4.61 9.41
C THR A 507 -0.71 -6.00 9.90
N ILE A 508 0.19 -6.72 10.59
CA ILE A 508 -0.08 -8.05 11.13
C ILE A 508 -0.75 -7.89 12.50
N PRO A 509 -1.87 -8.57 12.76
CA PRO A 509 -2.51 -8.55 14.08
C PRO A 509 -1.56 -9.01 15.20
N GLY A 510 -1.58 -8.28 16.33
CA GLY A 510 -0.72 -8.56 17.50
C GLY A 510 -0.72 -10.03 17.95
N PRO A 511 -1.89 -10.69 18.10
CA PRO A 511 -1.95 -12.10 18.51
C PRO A 511 -1.21 -13.08 17.56
N LEU A 512 -1.11 -12.76 16.27
CA LEU A 512 -0.32 -13.53 15.31
C LEU A 512 1.18 -13.27 15.50
N LEU A 513 1.56 -12.00 15.71
CA LEU A 513 2.96 -11.63 15.94
C LEU A 513 3.54 -12.30 17.20
N ASP A 514 2.76 -12.41 18.27
CA ASP A 514 3.18 -13.03 19.53
C ASP A 514 3.55 -14.51 19.39
N ARG A 515 3.08 -15.18 18.34
CA ARG A 515 3.37 -16.60 18.05
C ARG A 515 4.53 -16.79 17.08
N MET A 516 5.13 -15.69 16.60
CA MET A 516 6.16 -15.73 15.57
C MET A 516 7.52 -15.34 16.09
N GLU A 517 8.54 -16.06 15.69
CA GLU A 517 9.93 -15.65 15.79
C GLU A 517 10.27 -14.78 14.58
N LEU A 518 10.47 -13.48 14.81
CA LEU A 518 10.72 -12.50 13.78
C LEU A 518 12.18 -12.52 13.34
N ILE A 519 12.45 -12.80 12.08
CA ILE A 519 13.78 -12.75 11.47
C ILE A 519 13.80 -11.70 10.38
N GLU A 520 14.55 -10.63 10.60
CA GLU A 520 14.69 -9.55 9.62
C GLU A 520 15.59 -9.97 8.46
N VAL A 521 15.05 -9.87 7.25
CA VAL A 521 15.78 -10.05 6.00
C VAL A 521 16.02 -8.68 5.39
N SER A 522 17.17 -8.08 5.69
CA SER A 522 17.55 -6.76 5.19
C SER A 522 17.76 -6.74 3.67
N GLY A 523 17.77 -5.53 3.09
CA GLY A 523 18.11 -5.34 1.68
C GLY A 523 19.56 -5.70 1.38
N TYR A 524 19.86 -5.87 0.08
CA TYR A 524 21.20 -6.15 -0.42
C TYR A 524 21.93 -4.88 -0.83
N ILE A 525 23.23 -4.86 -0.61
CA ILE A 525 24.13 -3.84 -1.14
C ILE A 525 24.49 -4.12 -2.60
N THR A 526 25.07 -3.14 -3.27
CA THR A 526 25.43 -3.25 -4.69
C THR A 526 26.34 -4.45 -4.95
N GLU A 527 27.33 -4.69 -4.12
CA GLU A 527 28.28 -5.80 -4.21
C GLU A 527 27.57 -7.17 -4.05
N GLU A 528 26.68 -7.24 -3.07
CA GLU A 528 25.84 -8.46 -2.86
C GLU A 528 24.92 -8.70 -4.04
N LYS A 529 24.26 -7.64 -4.56
CA LYS A 529 23.39 -7.74 -5.75
C LYS A 529 24.17 -8.21 -6.97
N ILE A 530 25.39 -7.74 -7.18
CA ILE A 530 26.28 -8.19 -8.27
C ILE A 530 26.58 -9.69 -8.14
N GLU A 531 26.94 -10.14 -6.94
CA GLU A 531 27.26 -11.57 -6.71
C GLU A 531 26.01 -12.46 -6.86
N ILE A 532 24.86 -11.99 -6.33
CA ILE A 532 23.56 -12.68 -6.53
C ILE A 532 23.22 -12.74 -8.02
N ALA A 533 23.36 -11.64 -8.74
CA ALA A 533 23.09 -11.60 -10.17
C ALA A 533 23.97 -12.58 -10.94
N ARG A 534 25.28 -12.59 -10.66
CA ARG A 534 26.24 -13.47 -11.33
C ARG A 534 26.00 -14.96 -11.04
N ARG A 535 25.71 -15.29 -9.76
CA ARG A 535 25.60 -16.69 -9.32
C ARG A 535 24.23 -17.30 -9.60
N HIS A 536 23.18 -16.48 -9.51
CA HIS A 536 21.80 -16.99 -9.50
C HIS A 536 20.92 -16.38 -10.61
N LEU A 537 20.87 -15.04 -10.76
CA LEU A 537 19.90 -14.43 -11.67
C LEU A 537 20.28 -14.63 -13.14
N VAL A 538 21.52 -14.34 -13.52
CA VAL A 538 21.96 -14.48 -14.92
C VAL A 538 21.83 -15.92 -15.40
N PRO A 539 22.30 -16.96 -14.66
CA PRO A 539 22.10 -18.35 -15.07
C PRO A 539 20.63 -18.75 -15.18
N LYS A 540 19.79 -18.31 -14.24
CA LYS A 540 18.36 -18.57 -14.22
C LYS A 540 17.65 -17.96 -15.43
N GLU A 541 17.95 -16.69 -15.72
CA GLU A 541 17.34 -15.97 -16.84
C GLU A 541 17.84 -16.48 -18.20
N LEU A 542 19.09 -16.92 -18.31
CA LEU A 542 19.59 -17.58 -19.52
C LEU A 542 18.80 -18.87 -19.80
N GLU A 543 18.64 -19.72 -18.80
CA GLU A 543 17.88 -20.97 -18.91
C GLU A 543 16.40 -20.69 -19.24
N ALA A 544 15.76 -19.73 -18.56
CA ALA A 544 14.38 -19.31 -18.80
C ALA A 544 14.14 -18.78 -20.23
N ASN A 545 15.16 -18.18 -20.87
CA ASN A 545 15.11 -17.70 -22.25
C ASN A 545 15.70 -18.71 -23.28
N GLY A 546 15.95 -19.97 -22.90
CA GLY A 546 16.43 -21.01 -23.80
C GLY A 546 17.89 -20.89 -24.22
N MET A 547 18.71 -20.14 -23.46
CA MET A 547 20.12 -19.89 -23.77
C MET A 547 21.06 -20.72 -22.89
N LYS A 548 22.23 -21.02 -23.41
CA LYS A 548 23.31 -21.66 -22.65
C LYS A 548 24.14 -20.58 -21.93
N LYS A 549 24.81 -20.97 -20.86
CA LYS A 549 25.70 -20.06 -20.10
C LYS A 549 26.88 -19.50 -20.91
N SER A 550 27.22 -20.18 -22.05
CA SER A 550 28.26 -19.74 -22.97
C SER A 550 27.81 -18.64 -23.94
N ASP A 551 26.50 -18.49 -24.18
CA ASP A 551 26.00 -17.73 -25.30
C ASP A 551 26.11 -16.22 -25.05
N ILE A 552 25.77 -15.79 -23.83
CA ILE A 552 25.86 -14.37 -23.44
C ILE A 552 26.52 -14.24 -22.08
N LYS A 553 27.46 -13.31 -21.96
CA LYS A 553 28.13 -12.92 -20.72
C LYS A 553 27.75 -11.51 -20.33
N ILE A 554 27.40 -11.32 -19.07
CA ILE A 554 27.17 -10.02 -18.46
C ILE A 554 28.24 -9.82 -17.38
N PRO A 555 29.31 -9.07 -17.66
CA PRO A 555 30.41 -8.86 -16.73
C PRO A 555 30.01 -8.00 -15.52
N LYS A 556 30.88 -8.01 -14.49
CA LYS A 556 30.63 -7.33 -13.22
C LYS A 556 30.33 -5.84 -13.37
N ASN A 557 31.12 -5.14 -14.19
CA ASN A 557 30.95 -3.71 -14.46
C ASN A 557 29.62 -3.37 -15.14
N THR A 558 29.09 -4.29 -15.97
CA THR A 558 27.77 -4.13 -16.60
C THR A 558 26.66 -4.35 -15.59
N LEU A 559 26.77 -5.38 -14.73
CA LEU A 559 25.83 -5.59 -13.62
C LEU A 559 25.80 -4.39 -12.67
N GLU A 560 26.95 -3.83 -12.33
CA GLU A 560 27.06 -2.62 -11.52
C GLU A 560 26.35 -1.44 -12.19
N ALA A 561 26.57 -1.21 -13.49
CA ALA A 561 25.89 -0.16 -14.22
C ALA A 561 24.36 -0.36 -14.32
N ILE A 562 23.88 -1.61 -14.41
CA ILE A 562 22.43 -1.91 -14.36
C ILE A 562 21.88 -1.56 -12.98
N ILE A 563 22.55 -1.97 -11.92
CA ILE A 563 22.12 -1.73 -10.54
C ILE A 563 22.06 -0.24 -10.23
N GLU A 564 23.09 0.53 -10.64
CA GLU A 564 23.23 1.94 -10.31
C GLU A 564 22.33 2.86 -11.16
N SER A 565 22.08 2.50 -12.43
CA SER A 565 21.43 3.40 -13.37
C SER A 565 20.04 2.95 -13.84
N TYR A 566 19.64 1.71 -13.58
CA TYR A 566 18.39 1.14 -14.07
C TYR A 566 17.54 0.45 -13.01
N THR A 567 18.01 0.39 -11.74
CA THR A 567 17.24 -0.16 -10.63
C THR A 567 17.33 0.70 -9.39
N ARG A 568 16.22 0.78 -8.62
CA ARG A 568 16.17 1.47 -7.33
C ARG A 568 15.32 0.63 -6.37
N GLU A 569 15.91 -0.45 -5.86
CA GLU A 569 15.24 -1.41 -4.98
C GLU A 569 16.17 -1.93 -3.90
N SER A 570 15.63 -2.35 -2.75
CA SER A 570 16.39 -3.04 -1.70
C SER A 570 16.72 -4.48 -2.05
N GLY A 571 15.87 -5.14 -2.81
CA GLY A 571 16.03 -6.52 -3.29
C GLY A 571 16.74 -6.63 -4.62
N VAL A 572 16.41 -7.70 -5.36
CA VAL A 572 16.97 -8.02 -6.69
C VAL A 572 15.91 -8.34 -7.75
N ARG A 573 14.63 -8.04 -7.46
CA ARG A 573 13.51 -8.39 -8.35
C ARG A 573 13.48 -7.53 -9.62
N GLU A 574 13.76 -6.24 -9.48
CA GLU A 574 13.85 -5.34 -10.61
C GLU A 574 15.10 -5.62 -11.44
N LEU A 575 16.23 -5.90 -10.77
CA LEU A 575 17.47 -6.34 -11.40
C LEU A 575 17.25 -7.60 -12.26
N GLU A 576 16.53 -8.59 -11.72
CA GLU A 576 16.15 -9.80 -12.47
C GLU A 576 15.35 -9.45 -13.73
N LYS A 577 14.34 -8.57 -13.62
CA LYS A 577 13.55 -8.09 -14.76
C LYS A 577 14.39 -7.37 -15.82
N LYS A 578 15.35 -6.53 -15.41
CA LYS A 578 16.23 -5.82 -16.34
C LYS A 578 17.19 -6.80 -17.06
N ILE A 579 17.76 -7.76 -16.34
CA ILE A 579 18.57 -8.84 -16.92
C ILE A 579 17.71 -9.66 -17.92
N GLY A 580 16.51 -10.07 -17.52
CA GLY A 580 15.59 -10.79 -18.41
C GLY A 580 15.21 -9.99 -19.65
N LYS A 581 15.07 -8.64 -19.56
CA LYS A 581 14.81 -7.77 -20.71
C LYS A 581 15.98 -7.76 -21.69
N ILE A 582 17.22 -7.71 -21.19
CA ILE A 582 18.43 -7.80 -22.02
C ILE A 582 18.46 -9.13 -22.77
N LEU A 583 18.27 -10.23 -22.05
CA LEU A 583 18.33 -11.58 -22.63
C LEU A 583 17.20 -11.81 -23.63
N ARG A 584 15.97 -11.37 -23.36
CA ARG A 584 14.86 -11.45 -24.33
C ARG A 584 15.13 -10.69 -25.62
N LYS A 585 15.72 -9.50 -25.54
CA LYS A 585 16.12 -8.74 -26.75
C LYS A 585 17.21 -9.50 -27.54
N SER A 586 18.17 -10.10 -26.85
CA SER A 586 19.20 -10.92 -27.47
C SER A 586 18.63 -12.21 -28.08
N ALA A 587 17.65 -12.84 -27.41
CA ALA A 587 16.93 -14.01 -27.96
C ALA A 587 16.17 -13.65 -29.24
N ARG A 588 15.47 -12.52 -29.23
CA ARG A 588 14.78 -12.02 -30.44
C ARG A 588 15.75 -11.83 -31.60
N GLN A 589 16.91 -11.21 -31.35
CA GLN A 589 17.93 -10.99 -32.38
C GLN A 589 18.46 -12.32 -32.93
N TYR A 590 18.76 -13.28 -32.05
CA TYR A 590 19.18 -14.62 -32.46
C TYR A 590 18.12 -15.34 -33.32
N ALA A 591 16.85 -15.21 -32.94
CA ALA A 591 15.74 -15.81 -33.68
C ALA A 591 15.58 -15.18 -35.10
N THR A 592 15.95 -13.90 -35.26
CA THR A 592 15.85 -13.20 -36.54
C THR A 592 17.09 -13.44 -37.41
N ASP A 593 18.29 -13.37 -36.84
CA ASP A 593 19.56 -13.30 -37.59
C ASP A 593 20.34 -14.62 -37.57
N GLY A 594 19.96 -15.57 -36.69
CA GLY A 594 20.62 -16.87 -36.50
C GLY A 594 21.92 -16.84 -35.68
N TYR A 595 22.32 -15.65 -35.19
CA TYR A 595 23.51 -15.49 -34.35
C TYR A 595 23.33 -14.39 -33.31
N PHE A 596 24.15 -14.43 -32.24
CA PHE A 596 24.18 -13.35 -31.24
C PHE A 596 25.13 -12.25 -31.71
N ALA A 597 24.64 -11.06 -31.98
CA ALA A 597 25.49 -9.92 -32.38
C ALA A 597 26.44 -9.48 -31.27
N LYS A 598 26.04 -9.68 -30.01
CA LYS A 598 26.85 -9.38 -28.83
C LYS A 598 26.85 -10.60 -27.89
N THR A 599 27.98 -11.26 -27.77
CA THR A 599 28.19 -12.39 -26.82
C THR A 599 28.61 -11.91 -25.43
N GLU A 600 29.07 -10.65 -25.32
CA GLU A 600 29.37 -9.96 -24.07
C GLU A 600 28.72 -8.60 -24.07
N ILE A 601 27.88 -8.35 -23.09
CA ILE A 601 27.15 -7.08 -22.93
C ILE A 601 27.98 -6.12 -22.09
N LYS A 602 28.43 -5.02 -22.68
CA LYS A 602 29.23 -3.97 -22.03
C LYS A 602 28.32 -2.86 -21.47
N PRO A 603 28.79 -2.03 -20.52
CA PRO A 603 27.99 -0.91 -19.98
C PRO A 603 27.47 0.06 -21.06
N GLY A 604 28.25 0.33 -22.12
CA GLY A 604 27.83 1.19 -23.24
C GLY A 604 26.69 0.61 -24.09
N ASP A 605 26.47 -0.71 -24.02
CA ASP A 605 25.40 -1.38 -24.77
C ASP A 605 24.05 -1.28 -24.07
N LEU A 606 24.03 -0.91 -22.78
CA LEU A 606 22.81 -0.90 -21.97
C LEU A 606 21.75 0.04 -22.52
N TYR A 607 22.16 1.13 -23.18
CA TYR A 607 21.22 2.06 -23.83
C TYR A 607 20.38 1.36 -24.90
N ASP A 608 20.99 0.50 -25.72
CA ASP A 608 20.30 -0.23 -26.79
C ASP A 608 19.29 -1.25 -26.23
N PHE A 609 19.63 -1.86 -25.08
CA PHE A 609 18.80 -2.90 -24.46
C PHE A 609 17.74 -2.36 -23.52
N LEU A 610 18.06 -1.38 -22.70
CA LEU A 610 17.20 -0.90 -21.62
C LEU A 610 16.58 0.47 -21.90
N GLY A 611 17.21 1.30 -22.74
CA GLY A 611 16.86 2.69 -22.99
C GLY A 611 17.73 3.66 -22.20
N ALA A 612 17.29 4.90 -22.06
CA ALA A 612 17.98 5.90 -21.25
C ALA A 612 18.09 5.45 -19.79
N PRO A 613 19.19 5.78 -19.09
CA PRO A 613 19.30 5.55 -17.65
C PRO A 613 18.12 6.18 -16.90
N GLU A 614 17.49 5.39 -16.05
CA GLU A 614 16.32 5.83 -15.26
C GLU A 614 16.74 6.63 -14.04
N TYR A 615 17.96 6.39 -13.55
CA TYR A 615 18.49 7.03 -12.35
C TYR A 615 19.86 7.63 -12.63
N THR A 616 20.07 8.83 -12.13
CA THR A 616 21.39 9.48 -12.10
C THR A 616 22.08 9.15 -10.78
N ARG A 617 23.38 8.95 -10.83
CA ARG A 617 24.18 8.65 -9.64
C ARG A 617 24.19 9.86 -8.72
N ASP A 618 23.76 9.67 -7.48
CA ASP A 618 23.93 10.66 -6.43
C ASP A 618 25.43 10.85 -6.19
N LYS A 619 25.94 12.02 -6.57
CA LYS A 619 27.31 12.39 -6.31
C LYS A 619 27.36 13.48 -5.27
N TYR A 620 28.34 13.40 -4.40
CA TYR A 620 28.67 14.51 -3.52
C TYR A 620 28.93 15.78 -4.34
N GLN A 621 28.22 16.88 -3.99
CA GLN A 621 28.23 18.12 -4.77
C GLN A 621 29.32 19.12 -4.35
N GLY A 622 30.15 18.79 -3.35
CA GLY A 622 31.15 19.72 -2.83
C GLY A 622 30.66 20.49 -1.60
N ASN A 623 31.49 21.44 -1.15
CA ASN A 623 31.24 22.25 0.04
C ASN A 623 31.47 23.76 -0.17
N GLU A 624 31.31 24.22 -1.40
CA GLU A 624 31.64 25.62 -1.77
C GLU A 624 30.63 26.64 -1.24
N TYR A 625 29.41 26.21 -0.94
CA TYR A 625 28.32 27.06 -0.46
C TYR A 625 28.10 26.91 1.05
N ALA A 626 27.83 28.05 1.74
CA ALA A 626 27.37 28.02 3.12
C ALA A 626 25.93 27.47 3.19
N GLY A 627 25.62 26.74 4.25
CA GLY A 627 24.29 26.18 4.48
C GLY A 627 23.96 24.92 3.69
N VAL A 628 24.90 24.32 2.97
CA VAL A 628 24.72 23.06 2.25
C VAL A 628 25.42 21.92 2.98
N VAL A 629 24.65 20.94 3.45
CA VAL A 629 25.18 19.81 4.22
C VAL A 629 24.61 18.50 3.70
N THR A 630 25.46 17.48 3.64
CA THR A 630 25.05 16.13 3.23
C THR A 630 24.61 15.33 4.44
N GLY A 631 23.36 14.91 4.44
CA GLY A 631 22.78 13.96 5.37
C GLY A 631 22.69 12.56 4.77
N LEU A 632 22.31 11.60 5.60
CA LEU A 632 22.08 10.21 5.21
C LEU A 632 20.65 9.81 5.52
N ALA A 633 19.92 9.40 4.51
CA ALA A 633 18.55 8.91 4.61
C ALA A 633 18.48 7.39 4.40
N TRP A 634 17.44 6.79 4.98
CA TRP A 634 17.06 5.42 4.72
C TRP A 634 15.64 5.42 4.13
N THR A 635 15.45 4.67 3.05
CA THR A 635 14.17 4.52 2.37
C THR A 635 13.85 3.03 2.19
N ALA A 636 12.62 2.72 1.82
CA ALA A 636 12.21 1.34 1.51
C ALA A 636 13.04 0.70 0.37
N VAL A 637 13.75 1.50 -0.41
CA VAL A 637 14.60 1.04 -1.53
C VAL A 637 16.10 1.01 -1.19
N GLY A 638 16.48 1.43 0.00
CA GLY A 638 17.86 1.41 0.50
C GLY A 638 18.30 2.75 1.10
N GLY A 639 19.62 2.91 1.33
CA GLY A 639 20.19 4.17 1.80
C GLY A 639 20.44 5.14 0.66
N GLU A 640 20.27 6.43 0.94
CA GLU A 640 20.51 7.55 0.01
C GLU A 640 21.23 8.69 0.71
N ILE A 641 21.97 9.51 -0.05
CA ILE A 641 22.45 10.78 0.44
C ILE A 641 21.34 11.82 0.30
N LEU A 642 21.30 12.74 1.23
CA LEU A 642 20.31 13.79 1.32
C LEU A 642 21.01 15.13 1.43
N PHE A 643 20.71 16.08 0.56
CA PHE A 643 21.21 17.43 0.71
C PHE A 643 20.22 18.26 1.53
N VAL A 644 20.75 18.98 2.51
CA VAL A 644 20.00 20.00 3.26
C VAL A 644 20.62 21.35 2.90
N GLU A 645 19.81 22.21 2.29
CA GLU A 645 20.21 23.55 1.85
C GLU A 645 19.54 24.59 2.72
N THR A 646 20.30 25.48 3.31
CA THR A 646 19.78 26.59 4.11
C THR A 646 20.15 27.91 3.45
N SER A 647 19.17 28.75 3.20
CA SER A 647 19.33 30.08 2.64
C SER A 647 18.82 31.14 3.61
N LEU A 648 19.47 32.30 3.62
CA LEU A 648 19.13 33.44 4.45
C LEU A 648 18.65 34.61 3.58
N SER A 649 17.58 35.27 3.98
CA SER A 649 17.09 36.48 3.32
C SER A 649 16.72 37.56 4.36
N ARG A 650 17.02 38.82 4.06
CA ARG A 650 16.66 39.93 4.95
C ARG A 650 15.16 40.01 5.11
N GLY A 651 14.68 40.11 6.34
CA GLY A 651 13.25 40.21 6.62
C GLY A 651 13.00 40.39 8.13
N LYS A 652 12.00 41.12 8.50
CA LYS A 652 11.61 41.31 9.93
C LYS A 652 10.81 40.10 10.40
N GLY A 653 11.13 39.60 11.59
CA GLY A 653 10.35 38.56 12.29
C GLY A 653 10.86 37.13 12.20
N GLY A 654 12.06 36.88 11.68
CA GLY A 654 12.76 35.59 11.83
C GLY A 654 12.00 34.34 11.30
N ARG A 655 11.28 34.50 10.18
CA ARG A 655 10.42 33.42 9.66
C ARG A 655 11.22 32.21 9.21
N LEU A 656 10.85 31.01 9.71
CA LEU A 656 11.35 29.74 9.20
C LEU A 656 10.43 29.24 8.07
N THR A 657 10.98 28.98 6.91
CA THR A 657 10.29 28.37 5.77
C THR A 657 10.91 27.02 5.48
N LEU A 658 10.08 26.00 5.33
CA LEU A 658 10.51 24.62 5.05
C LEU A 658 9.90 24.15 3.73
N THR A 659 10.74 23.62 2.84
CA THR A 659 10.31 23.08 1.54
C THR A 659 11.03 21.77 1.21
N GLY A 660 10.48 20.97 0.31
CA GLY A 660 11.06 19.67 -0.12
C GLY A 660 10.21 18.46 0.23
N ASN A 661 8.89 18.66 0.42
CA ASN A 661 7.92 17.59 0.75
C ASN A 661 8.29 16.85 2.05
N LEU A 662 8.51 17.66 3.11
CA LEU A 662 8.90 17.17 4.43
C LEU A 662 7.67 16.70 5.22
N GLY A 663 7.74 15.52 5.82
CA GLY A 663 6.77 15.04 6.79
C GLY A 663 6.84 15.80 8.13
N ASP A 664 5.91 15.55 9.02
CA ASP A 664 5.76 16.35 10.24
C ASP A 664 6.92 16.15 11.23
N VAL A 665 7.44 14.94 11.35
CA VAL A 665 8.61 14.62 12.20
C VAL A 665 9.86 15.37 11.71
N MET A 666 10.05 15.44 10.39
CA MET A 666 11.19 16.16 9.81
C MET A 666 11.06 17.67 9.93
N LYS A 667 9.84 18.22 9.86
CA LYS A 667 9.57 19.65 10.14
C LYS A 667 9.85 19.99 11.60
N GLU A 668 9.40 19.14 12.52
CA GLU A 668 9.69 19.27 13.95
C GLU A 668 11.20 19.26 14.21
N SER A 669 11.94 18.34 13.57
CA SER A 669 13.39 18.26 13.67
C SER A 669 14.09 19.54 13.19
N ALA A 670 13.58 20.19 12.14
CA ALA A 670 14.09 21.47 11.66
C ALA A 670 13.84 22.62 12.67
N MET A 671 12.65 22.64 13.28
CA MET A 671 12.33 23.62 14.34
C MET A 671 13.21 23.42 15.57
N LEU A 672 13.39 22.17 16.02
CA LEU A 672 14.27 21.84 17.14
C LEU A 672 15.72 22.30 16.87
N ALA A 673 16.22 22.08 15.66
CA ALA A 673 17.56 22.50 15.26
C ALA A 673 17.72 24.03 15.32
N LEU A 674 16.71 24.79 14.85
CA LEU A 674 16.72 26.25 14.91
C LEU A 674 16.65 26.76 16.34
N GLU A 675 15.75 26.23 17.17
CA GLU A 675 15.61 26.68 18.57
C GLU A 675 16.85 26.33 19.41
N TYR A 676 17.50 25.20 19.12
CA TYR A 676 18.80 24.88 19.74
C TYR A 676 19.85 25.95 19.40
N ILE A 677 19.98 26.36 18.13
CA ILE A 677 20.96 27.35 17.72
C ILE A 677 20.64 28.73 18.33
N LYS A 678 19.37 29.14 18.38
CA LYS A 678 18.95 30.38 19.04
C LYS A 678 19.34 30.39 20.53
N ALA A 679 19.02 29.31 21.24
CA ALA A 679 19.35 29.16 22.67
C ALA A 679 20.87 29.12 22.94
N HIS A 680 21.68 28.81 21.95
CA HIS A 680 23.12 28.65 22.07
C HIS A 680 23.90 29.51 21.06
N ALA A 681 23.37 30.66 20.67
CA ALA A 681 23.97 31.55 19.68
C ALA A 681 25.42 31.96 20.01
N SER A 682 25.74 32.09 21.31
CA SER A 682 27.10 32.38 21.81
C SER A 682 28.14 31.31 21.42
N LEU A 683 27.76 30.03 21.27
CA LEU A 683 28.67 28.96 20.84
C LEU A 683 29.19 29.16 19.41
N LEU A 684 28.43 29.84 18.58
CA LEU A 684 28.76 30.13 17.19
C LEU A 684 29.22 31.59 16.99
N ASN A 685 29.35 32.36 18.07
CA ASN A 685 29.64 33.79 18.07
C ASN A 685 28.60 34.60 17.22
N LEU A 686 27.34 34.22 17.31
CA LEU A 686 26.24 34.89 16.62
C LEU A 686 25.60 35.96 17.53
N ASP A 687 25.23 37.06 16.94
CA ASP A 687 24.37 38.07 17.56
C ASP A 687 22.92 37.59 17.57
N GLU A 688 22.25 37.64 18.71
CA GLU A 688 20.85 37.19 18.84
C GLU A 688 19.90 37.98 17.93
N GLU A 689 20.21 39.24 17.62
CA GLU A 689 19.41 40.08 16.73
C GLU A 689 19.38 39.56 15.26
N ILE A 690 20.28 38.65 14.90
CA ILE A 690 20.27 37.99 13.57
C ILE A 690 18.96 37.25 13.33
N PHE A 691 18.43 36.58 14.36
CA PHE A 691 17.21 35.79 14.26
C PHE A 691 15.94 36.63 14.02
N ASP A 692 15.96 37.87 14.37
CA ASP A 692 14.85 38.81 14.17
C ASP A 692 14.90 39.54 12.80
N ASN A 693 16.12 39.66 12.24
CA ASN A 693 16.40 40.42 11.02
C ASN A 693 16.56 39.59 9.76
N TRP A 694 16.63 38.27 9.91
CA TRP A 694 16.84 37.37 8.79
C TRP A 694 15.81 36.23 8.79
N ASN A 695 15.14 36.04 7.66
CA ASN A 695 14.32 34.87 7.42
C ASN A 695 15.21 33.70 7.02
N ILE A 696 14.86 32.52 7.48
CA ILE A 696 15.57 31.27 7.25
C ILE A 696 14.73 30.38 6.38
N HIS A 697 15.31 29.87 5.30
CA HIS A 697 14.66 28.90 4.43
C HIS A 697 15.52 27.63 4.37
N ILE A 698 14.93 26.50 4.80
CA ILE A 698 15.53 25.18 4.67
C ILE A 698 14.84 24.46 3.52
N HIS A 699 15.60 24.04 2.55
CA HIS A 699 15.14 23.25 1.43
C HIS A 699 15.83 21.91 1.40
N VAL A 700 15.05 20.85 1.17
CA VAL A 700 15.59 19.52 0.93
C VAL A 700 15.20 19.12 -0.49
N PRO A 701 16.14 19.09 -1.46
CA PRO A 701 15.89 18.80 -2.87
C PRO A 701 15.13 17.50 -3.11
N GLU A 702 14.64 17.28 -4.33
CA GLU A 702 13.80 16.16 -4.74
C GLU A 702 12.41 16.14 -4.09
N GLY A 703 11.66 17.24 -4.21
CA GLY A 703 10.33 17.42 -3.63
C GLY A 703 9.25 16.42 -4.10
N ALA A 704 9.50 15.65 -5.15
CA ALA A 704 8.61 14.58 -5.60
C ALA A 704 8.57 13.37 -4.64
N ILE A 705 9.62 13.19 -3.83
CA ILE A 705 9.74 12.07 -2.88
C ILE A 705 9.42 12.58 -1.47
N PRO A 706 8.40 12.04 -0.79
CA PRO A 706 8.13 12.37 0.60
C PRO A 706 9.32 11.98 1.50
N LYS A 707 9.71 12.89 2.38
CA LYS A 707 10.82 12.68 3.32
C LYS A 707 10.32 12.90 4.74
N ASP A 708 10.49 11.91 5.61
CA ASP A 708 10.11 12.04 7.01
C ASP A 708 11.10 11.31 7.92
N GLY A 709 11.16 11.74 9.17
CA GLY A 709 11.97 11.14 10.22
C GLY A 709 12.92 12.11 10.92
N PRO A 710 13.34 11.78 12.15
CA PRO A 710 14.16 12.65 12.99
C PRO A 710 15.65 12.63 12.64
N SER A 711 16.11 11.70 11.80
CA SER A 711 17.51 11.40 11.56
C SER A 711 18.33 12.48 10.84
N ALA A 712 17.66 13.51 10.31
CA ALA A 712 18.30 14.67 9.69
C ALA A 712 18.57 15.82 10.69
N GLY A 713 18.26 15.66 11.97
CA GLY A 713 18.35 16.74 12.97
C GLY A 713 19.72 17.40 13.06
N ILE A 714 20.79 16.62 13.20
CA ILE A 714 22.15 17.17 13.21
C ILE A 714 22.58 17.76 11.87
N THR A 715 22.06 17.24 10.76
CA THR A 715 22.32 17.77 9.41
C THR A 715 21.68 19.16 9.26
N MET A 716 20.44 19.34 9.70
CA MET A 716 19.74 20.61 9.67
C MET A 716 20.39 21.63 10.61
N ALA A 717 20.78 21.21 11.82
CA ALA A 717 21.49 22.06 12.75
C ALA A 717 22.83 22.54 12.17
N THR A 718 23.58 21.66 11.50
CA THR A 718 24.86 22.01 10.87
C THR A 718 24.64 22.92 9.65
N ALA A 719 23.58 22.69 8.85
CA ALA A 719 23.27 23.56 7.72
C ALA A 719 22.88 24.96 8.17
N LEU A 720 22.10 25.08 9.23
CA LEU A 720 21.77 26.34 9.87
C LEU A 720 23.00 27.04 10.44
N ALA A 721 23.86 26.31 11.18
CA ALA A 721 25.09 26.84 11.74
C ALA A 721 26.05 27.34 10.64
N SER A 722 26.23 26.56 9.56
CA SER A 722 27.01 26.98 8.40
C SER A 722 26.45 28.25 7.72
N ALA A 723 25.13 28.30 7.48
CA ALA A 723 24.49 29.46 6.88
C ALA A 723 24.63 30.72 7.75
N LEU A 724 24.39 30.60 9.06
CA LEU A 724 24.46 31.74 9.99
C LEU A 724 25.89 32.22 10.29
N THR A 725 26.89 31.34 10.22
CA THR A 725 28.32 31.70 10.40
C THR A 725 29.03 31.98 9.09
N GLN A 726 28.42 31.63 7.96
CA GLN A 726 29.04 31.67 6.61
C GLN A 726 30.31 30.81 6.51
N ARG A 727 30.45 29.80 7.37
CA ARG A 727 31.59 28.89 7.38
C ARG A 727 31.32 27.68 6.48
N LYS A 728 32.36 27.23 5.78
CA LYS A 728 32.27 26.02 4.95
C LYS A 728 32.12 24.78 5.81
N VAL A 729 31.35 23.84 5.33
CA VAL A 729 31.29 22.49 5.88
C VAL A 729 32.44 21.65 5.31
N LYS A 730 33.02 20.77 6.12
CA LYS A 730 34.12 19.89 5.71
C LYS A 730 33.75 19.06 4.48
N ALA A 731 34.67 18.98 3.52
CA ALA A 731 34.46 18.23 2.27
C ALA A 731 34.37 16.71 2.52
N ASN A 732 33.59 16.00 1.70
CA ASN A 732 33.39 14.56 1.75
C ASN A 732 32.90 14.04 3.12
N LEU A 733 32.15 14.87 3.84
CA LEU A 733 31.52 14.59 5.13
C LEU A 733 30.02 14.38 4.94
N ALA A 734 29.46 13.38 5.59
CA ALA A 734 28.03 13.21 5.75
C ALA A 734 27.70 12.94 7.21
N MET A 735 26.44 13.13 7.58
CA MET A 735 26.03 12.92 8.96
C MET A 735 24.61 12.38 9.07
N THR A 736 24.32 11.74 10.20
CA THR A 736 22.98 11.29 10.57
C THR A 736 22.86 11.21 12.08
N GLY A 737 21.77 11.72 12.61
CA GLY A 737 21.49 11.73 14.06
C GLY A 737 20.27 12.57 14.37
N GLU A 738 19.54 12.19 15.39
CA GLU A 738 18.44 12.97 15.94
C GLU A 738 19.00 13.97 16.96
N ILE A 739 18.45 15.19 16.98
CA ILE A 739 18.83 16.25 17.92
C ILE A 739 17.74 16.42 18.97
N THR A 740 18.13 16.69 20.21
CA THR A 740 17.23 17.13 21.29
C THR A 740 17.38 18.62 21.57
N LEU A 741 16.41 19.25 22.23
CA LEU A 741 16.49 20.65 22.68
C LEU A 741 17.71 20.95 23.53
N ARG A 742 18.29 19.96 24.20
CA ARG A 742 19.51 20.10 25.03
C ARG A 742 20.80 19.84 24.25
N GLY A 743 20.72 19.57 22.94
CA GLY A 743 21.86 19.29 22.09
C GLY A 743 22.36 17.86 22.12
N LYS A 744 21.72 16.94 22.86
CA LYS A 744 22.10 15.52 22.82
C LYS A 744 21.84 14.93 21.43
N VAL A 745 22.77 14.16 20.92
CA VAL A 745 22.64 13.42 19.65
C VAL A 745 22.19 11.99 19.94
N LEU A 746 20.96 11.67 19.53
CA LEU A 746 20.35 10.36 19.73
C LEU A 746 20.64 9.39 18.56
N PRO A 747 20.63 8.07 18.84
CA PRO A 747 20.86 7.05 17.81
C PRO A 747 19.70 6.98 16.82
N VAL A 748 20.01 6.56 15.60
CA VAL A 748 19.05 6.44 14.49
C VAL A 748 19.14 5.07 13.84
N GLY A 749 18.06 4.67 13.15
CA GLY A 749 17.99 3.40 12.43
C GLY A 749 18.57 3.44 11.01
N GLY A 750 18.62 2.26 10.35
CA GLY A 750 19.07 2.12 8.97
C GLY A 750 20.56 2.43 8.76
N ILE A 751 21.38 2.20 9.76
CA ILE A 751 22.81 2.57 9.75
C ILE A 751 23.57 1.86 8.62
N LYS A 752 23.36 0.56 8.42
CA LYS A 752 24.04 -0.19 7.37
C LYS A 752 23.77 0.43 5.99
N GLU A 753 22.52 0.68 5.66
CA GLU A 753 22.11 1.24 4.38
C GLU A 753 22.66 2.67 4.19
N LYS A 754 22.61 3.49 5.24
CA LYS A 754 23.15 4.86 5.25
C LYS A 754 24.65 4.90 4.98
N ILE A 755 25.42 4.03 5.65
CA ILE A 755 26.88 3.94 5.47
C ILE A 755 27.24 3.52 4.05
N LEU A 756 26.48 2.59 3.48
CA LEU A 756 26.71 2.10 2.12
C LEU A 756 26.33 3.15 1.07
N ALA A 757 25.30 3.96 1.34
CA ALA A 757 24.96 5.11 0.49
C ALA A 757 26.09 6.16 0.52
N ALA A 758 26.59 6.49 1.70
CA ALA A 758 27.72 7.40 1.86
C ALA A 758 28.95 6.94 1.07
N LYS A 759 29.29 5.65 1.17
CA LYS A 759 30.40 5.05 0.44
C LYS A 759 30.24 5.15 -1.08
N ARG A 760 29.03 4.82 -1.59
CA ARG A 760 28.70 4.95 -3.03
C ARG A 760 28.80 6.38 -3.53
N ALA A 761 28.41 7.36 -2.73
CA ALA A 761 28.49 8.78 -3.06
C ALA A 761 29.91 9.36 -2.97
N GLY A 762 30.91 8.57 -2.55
CA GLY A 762 32.30 8.99 -2.41
C GLY A 762 32.59 9.75 -1.12
N ILE A 763 31.70 9.73 -0.13
CA ILE A 763 31.91 10.29 1.21
C ILE A 763 33.02 9.49 1.91
N LYS A 764 33.84 10.19 2.68
CA LYS A 764 34.98 9.59 3.40
C LYS A 764 34.82 9.65 4.92
N GLU A 765 34.07 10.62 5.41
CA GLU A 765 33.89 10.85 6.84
C GLU A 765 32.39 10.87 7.17
N ILE A 766 32.04 10.28 8.29
CA ILE A 766 30.64 10.17 8.71
C ILE A 766 30.53 10.52 10.18
N ILE A 767 29.63 11.46 10.51
CA ILE A 767 29.27 11.80 11.89
C ILE A 767 27.98 11.08 12.26
N LEU A 768 27.96 10.40 13.40
CA LEU A 768 26.80 9.70 13.94
C LEU A 768 26.84 9.65 15.48
N SER A 769 25.69 9.31 16.10
CA SER A 769 25.61 9.17 17.55
C SER A 769 26.55 8.09 18.07
N ASP A 770 27.18 8.35 19.23
CA ASP A 770 28.03 7.36 19.94
C ASP A 770 27.27 6.06 20.24
N GLU A 771 25.96 6.12 20.47
CA GLU A 771 25.11 4.96 20.71
C GLU A 771 24.91 4.08 19.44
N ASN A 772 25.21 4.60 18.23
CA ASN A 772 25.21 3.82 16.98
C ASN A 772 26.53 3.06 16.75
N ARG A 773 27.53 3.16 17.62
CA ARG A 773 28.80 2.40 17.51
C ARG A 773 28.54 0.89 17.33
N LYS A 774 27.65 0.33 18.13
CA LYS A 774 27.23 -1.08 18.05
C LYS A 774 26.74 -1.48 16.65
N ASN A 775 26.04 -0.59 15.96
CA ASN A 775 25.53 -0.88 14.61
C ASN A 775 26.66 -0.88 13.56
N ILE A 776 27.72 -0.09 13.76
CA ILE A 776 28.90 -0.09 12.89
C ILE A 776 29.72 -1.37 13.11
N GLU A 777 29.90 -1.82 14.35
CA GLU A 777 30.62 -3.05 14.70
C GLU A 777 29.96 -4.31 14.09
N GLU A 778 28.65 -4.25 13.81
CA GLU A 778 27.92 -5.32 13.15
C GLU A 778 28.13 -5.37 11.62
N ILE A 779 28.72 -4.32 11.02
CA ILE A 779 28.96 -4.25 9.58
C ILE A 779 30.32 -4.88 9.27
N GLN A 780 30.38 -5.73 8.25
CA GLN A 780 31.63 -6.37 7.84
C GLN A 780 32.70 -5.32 7.46
N GLU A 781 33.94 -5.52 7.90
CA GLU A 781 35.06 -4.61 7.65
C GLU A 781 35.27 -4.23 6.18
N LEU A 782 34.97 -5.14 5.26
CA LEU A 782 35.06 -4.89 3.81
C LEU A 782 34.23 -3.67 3.39
N TYR A 783 33.09 -3.44 4.02
CA TYR A 783 32.19 -2.34 3.71
C TYR A 783 32.60 -1.04 4.40
N LEU A 784 33.34 -1.12 5.52
CA LEU A 784 33.81 0.04 6.27
C LEU A 784 35.14 0.60 5.74
N LYS A 785 35.87 -0.19 4.95
CA LYS A 785 37.18 0.21 4.41
C LYS A 785 37.13 1.52 3.63
N GLY A 786 37.97 2.49 4.05
CA GLY A 786 38.05 3.84 3.44
C GLY A 786 37.06 4.85 4.01
N LEU A 787 36.32 4.51 5.06
CA LEU A 787 35.45 5.40 5.82
C LEU A 787 36.03 5.69 7.19
N THR A 788 35.90 6.91 7.66
CA THR A 788 36.23 7.36 9.01
C THR A 788 34.93 7.73 9.74
N PHE A 789 34.77 7.23 10.97
CA PHE A 789 33.58 7.46 11.76
C PHE A 789 33.89 8.38 12.94
N HIS A 790 33.08 9.43 13.08
CA HIS A 790 33.09 10.35 14.20
C HIS A 790 31.86 10.10 15.07
N TYR A 791 32.11 9.56 16.27
CA TYR A 791 31.03 9.26 17.21
C TYR A 791 30.84 10.44 18.14
N VAL A 792 29.62 11.01 18.16
CA VAL A 792 29.35 12.24 18.92
C VAL A 792 28.19 12.02 19.90
N LYS A 793 28.23 12.75 21.01
CA LYS A 793 27.19 12.76 22.05
C LYS A 793 26.41 14.06 22.06
N ASP A 794 27.03 15.16 21.62
CA ASP A 794 26.47 16.50 21.65
C ASP A 794 26.67 17.20 20.30
N VAL A 795 25.75 18.08 19.95
CA VAL A 795 25.76 18.88 18.72
C VAL A 795 26.99 19.79 18.65
N LYS A 796 27.57 20.22 19.79
CA LYS A 796 28.79 20.99 19.82
C LYS A 796 29.97 20.23 19.20
N GLU A 797 30.03 18.92 19.44
CA GLU A 797 31.06 18.05 18.84
C GLU A 797 30.82 17.95 17.31
N VAL A 798 29.53 17.90 16.88
CA VAL A 798 29.20 17.91 15.46
C VAL A 798 29.70 19.19 14.79
N PHE A 799 29.44 20.36 15.38
CA PHE A 799 29.90 21.65 14.82
C PHE A 799 31.42 21.75 14.78
N ALA A 800 32.11 21.26 15.82
CA ALA A 800 33.57 21.28 15.89
C ALA A 800 34.24 20.41 14.81
N ILE A 801 33.58 19.30 14.40
CA ILE A 801 34.07 18.39 13.37
C ILE A 801 33.66 18.87 11.97
N ALA A 802 32.43 19.35 11.85
CA ALA A 802 31.80 19.62 10.53
C ALA A 802 32.17 21.00 9.98
N LEU A 803 32.23 22.05 10.80
CA LEU A 803 32.49 23.42 10.38
C LEU A 803 33.97 23.71 10.29
N THR A 804 34.43 24.19 9.16
CA THR A 804 35.83 24.68 9.02
C THR A 804 35.94 26.12 9.49
N ASP A 805 37.16 26.63 9.66
CA ASP A 805 37.39 28.05 10.00
C ASP A 805 37.28 28.94 8.74
N GLU A 806 37.25 28.36 7.55
CA GLU A 806 37.15 29.09 6.31
C GLU A 806 35.70 29.55 6.06
N LYS A 807 35.54 30.81 5.68
CA LYS A 807 34.26 31.33 5.14
C LYS A 807 34.14 31.02 3.65
N VAL A 808 32.93 30.94 3.15
CA VAL A 808 32.67 30.83 1.71
C VAL A 808 33.14 32.08 0.97
N ALA A 809 33.40 31.95 -0.34
CA ALA A 809 33.94 33.06 -1.15
C ALA A 809 32.99 34.29 -1.19
N ASP A 810 31.68 34.02 -1.23
CA ASP A 810 30.64 35.04 -1.30
C ASP A 810 29.94 35.20 0.06
N ALA A 811 30.71 35.26 1.14
CA ALA A 811 30.16 35.36 2.50
C ALA A 811 29.30 36.63 2.68
N ILE A 812 28.07 36.42 3.08
CA ILE A 812 27.11 37.50 3.37
C ILE A 812 27.48 38.14 4.72
N ASP A 813 27.52 39.49 4.76
CA ASP A 813 27.64 40.21 6.03
C ASP A 813 26.29 40.20 6.75
N LEU A 814 26.23 39.42 7.82
CA LEU A 814 25.06 39.24 8.68
C LEU A 814 25.05 40.23 9.86
N SER A 815 26.04 41.13 9.96
CA SER A 815 26.11 42.08 11.04
C SER A 815 24.86 42.98 11.07
N VAL A 816 24.26 43.10 12.25
CA VAL A 816 23.15 44.06 12.48
C VAL A 816 23.77 45.43 12.74
N LYS A 817 23.60 46.37 11.79
CA LYS A 817 24.03 47.74 12.01
C LYS A 817 23.16 48.31 13.14
N LYS A 818 23.72 48.47 14.32
CA LYS A 818 23.09 49.25 15.39
C LYS A 818 22.90 50.68 14.87
N GLU A 819 21.69 51.08 14.55
CA GLU A 819 21.38 52.48 14.34
C GLU A 819 21.79 53.24 15.61
N LYS A 820 22.81 54.08 15.50
CA LYS A 820 23.13 55.04 16.56
C LYS A 820 21.88 55.94 16.69
N ILE A 821 21.11 55.69 17.73
CA ILE A 821 20.15 56.67 18.23
C ILE A 821 20.98 57.82 18.77
N GLU A 822 21.29 58.82 17.92
CA GLU A 822 21.73 60.10 18.41
C GLU A 822 20.59 60.69 19.23
N LYS A 823 20.87 60.81 20.55
CA LYS A 823 20.04 61.50 21.50
C LYS A 823 20.14 62.98 21.26
#